data_fd0afa25c22214a2c01b83aa5ca4c36c
#
_entry.id   fd0afa25c22214a2c01b83aa5ca4c36c
#
_cell.length_a   1.000
_cell.length_b   1.000
_cell.length_c   1.000
_cell.angle_alpha   90.00
_cell.angle_beta   90.00
_cell.angle_gamma   90.00
#
_symmetry.space_group_name_H-M   'P 1'
#
loop_
_entity.id
_entity.type
_entity.pdbx_description
1 polymer ?
#
loop_
_entity_poly.entity_id
_entity_poly.type
_entity_poly.pdbx_seq_one_letter_code
_entity_poly.pdbx_strand_id
1 'polypeptide(L)'
;MENFKNAIDEFSKFTMAGWLEYETVMRAIMYLILEREYIKLEQFHRDYTGKYLDDANTFMDHRMKAQICLNSAAMYKEIGFLRKQAFYARLSVLFELHVTEGRVRQASDYKTVYPVLFKTLEGYGVDLNEPHDMKNKKLGPVKLQIKSLHEIFTAANRAGHRDAAIRHLCFLLQVYYPHLDSSMTTRLFDDLDNLVKATPTVHQLSQTIVVDDGKIIIPGLQLTRFPLIQTPTVLALQPNLVPTIVPDKSQASIFIYTPFGKKVDNSLLWVTDCPGEVEVTVRNCRETELIVRDLCLIVEGVNFDPVQARLILPPEDEENNSGSTIRLLGVPKEPGDLFITGYSCNIFGLHNECRFVTSNGNSHKPNKIRVKVLPKLARVYLECSLPRAPIDEDNEEPSAEAVVYSGQKFDHTITVVNSSDIPVRYCGVKIWQPIVQGGPPLIRLDDSETHAPEFDGFEISDDLSSFVLEPNGSRELKFHIFGIDPTSTADDLSDEEKVLESVIPLANTSANSETESSDMDLIPFTGRLLTAEFIVRYHSDITSDEGHSFERKCKLPIAVSIIPAVTVSAWHVLPGDSPFSRYIVVDVTNSTEHDAELVYSNARRMYVLPKETCRVPILSPCCSDVTGGAFHQAKQRGSHMMQKMETERLRLILENHVSKHLDIRWAIPALNIEGQVPVGSLLSSVSLLKQLVLPAISLDFYVNGKQYVSEDDVAVGIGQFVTVEVSIISSLAAEYNGLLSLECEQEISHSLGSNDTGNFMLVTGAKKIPFAVDKENKQSASFSVTFIVEGSFRVRPLITPMPGQHALLPEDMFATPVAFSVTTKF
;
A
#
# COMPACT_ATOMS: atom_id res chain seq x y z
N MET A 1 18.14 26.73 75.38
CA MET A 1 18.15 25.37 74.87
C MET A 1 18.49 24.36 75.94
N GLU A 2 19.52 24.59 76.77
CA GLU A 2 19.93 23.62 77.80
C GLU A 2 18.81 23.32 78.83
N ASN A 3 18.10 24.37 79.31
CA ASN A 3 16.97 24.22 80.22
C ASN A 3 15.82 23.35 79.63
N PHE A 4 15.59 23.45 78.30
CA PHE A 4 14.62 22.61 77.63
C PHE A 4 15.05 21.16 77.59
N LYS A 5 16.34 20.88 77.28
CA LYS A 5 16.90 19.52 77.32
C LYS A 5 16.78 18.88 78.68
N ASN A 6 17.17 19.61 79.71
CA ASN A 6 17.04 19.13 81.09
C ASN A 6 15.60 18.82 81.47
N ALA A 7 14.63 19.69 81.09
CA ALA A 7 13.21 19.39 81.32
C ALA A 7 12.70 18.17 80.58
N ILE A 8 13.13 18.01 79.28
CA ILE A 8 12.74 16.81 78.50
C ILE A 8 13.31 15.54 79.15
N ASP A 9 14.60 15.59 79.60
CA ASP A 9 15.23 14.45 80.25
C ASP A 9 14.58 14.09 81.56
N GLU A 10 14.09 15.11 82.35
CA GLU A 10 13.33 14.83 83.59
C GLU A 10 11.94 14.24 83.29
N PHE A 11 11.20 14.74 82.34
CA PHE A 11 9.92 14.20 81.93
C PHE A 11 10.04 12.78 81.33
N SER A 12 11.11 12.47 80.59
CA SER A 12 11.33 11.15 79.98
C SER A 12 11.50 10.02 81.01
N LYS A 13 11.74 10.35 82.28
CA LYS A 13 11.83 9.36 83.37
C LYS A 13 10.45 8.79 83.75
N PHE A 14 9.35 9.46 83.37
CA PHE A 14 8.00 9.10 83.73
C PHE A 14 7.18 8.79 82.50
N THR A 15 6.76 7.55 82.34
CA THR A 15 5.95 7.17 81.17
C THR A 15 4.64 7.91 81.03
N MET A 16 4.01 8.34 82.15
CA MET A 16 2.80 9.14 82.17
C MET A 16 3.01 10.57 81.78
N ALA A 17 4.20 11.10 81.75
CA ALA A 17 4.55 12.43 81.38
C ALA A 17 4.86 12.66 79.89
N GLY A 18 4.67 11.63 79.02
CA GLY A 18 5.00 11.64 77.59
C GLY A 18 4.39 12.81 76.80
N TRP A 19 3.18 13.26 77.21
CA TRP A 19 2.59 14.46 76.56
C TRP A 19 3.29 15.77 77.01
N LEU A 20 3.63 15.90 78.28
CA LEU A 20 4.40 17.04 78.81
C LEU A 20 5.80 17.09 78.22
N GLU A 21 6.39 15.98 78.06
CA GLU A 21 7.68 15.87 77.36
C GLU A 21 7.57 16.38 75.92
N TYR A 22 6.58 15.86 75.18
CA TYR A 22 6.34 16.32 73.77
C TYR A 22 6.03 17.81 73.74
N GLU A 23 5.16 18.33 74.66
CA GLU A 23 4.87 19.78 74.67
C GLU A 23 6.14 20.59 74.93
N THR A 24 7.02 20.13 75.76
CA THR A 24 8.30 20.79 76.05
C THR A 24 9.23 20.78 74.80
N VAL A 25 9.22 19.64 74.06
CA VAL A 25 9.94 19.53 72.77
C VAL A 25 9.35 20.55 71.76
N MET A 26 8.05 20.69 71.67
CA MET A 26 7.40 21.68 70.78
C MET A 26 7.69 23.13 71.17
N ARG A 27 7.74 23.44 72.45
CA ARG A 27 8.15 24.79 72.96
C ARG A 27 9.61 25.11 72.61
N ALA A 28 10.50 24.11 72.73
CA ALA A 28 11.91 24.27 72.31
C ALA A 28 12.03 24.50 70.81
N ILE A 29 11.24 23.76 70.01
CA ILE A 29 11.14 23.94 68.56
C ILE A 29 10.62 25.37 68.19
N MET A 30 9.57 25.87 68.88
CA MET A 30 9.07 27.20 68.68
C MET A 30 10.10 28.25 68.99
N TYR A 31 10.88 28.09 70.07
CA TYR A 31 11.98 28.97 70.40
C TYR A 31 13.07 28.99 69.33
N LEU A 32 13.44 27.82 68.73
CA LEU A 32 14.41 27.75 67.67
C LEU A 32 13.91 28.40 66.34
N ILE A 33 12.58 28.35 66.06
CA ILE A 33 11.96 29.07 64.95
C ILE A 33 12.10 30.59 65.15
N LEU A 34 11.81 31.08 66.37
CA LEU A 34 11.91 32.53 66.66
C LEU A 34 13.37 33.03 66.51
N GLU A 35 14.35 32.25 66.96
CA GLU A 35 15.77 32.53 66.81
C GLU A 35 16.32 32.26 65.41
N ARG A 36 15.53 31.76 64.49
CA ARG A 36 15.89 31.38 63.08
C ARG A 36 17.04 30.38 62.96
N GLU A 37 17.22 29.54 63.97
CA GLU A 37 18.25 28.52 64.04
C GLU A 37 17.79 27.21 63.39
N TYR A 38 17.47 27.23 62.10
CA TYR A 38 16.74 26.13 61.37
C TYR A 38 17.53 24.81 61.30
N ILE A 39 18.87 24.86 61.28
CA ILE A 39 19.69 23.66 61.26
C ILE A 39 19.63 22.98 62.62
N LYS A 40 19.75 23.72 63.71
CA LYS A 40 19.66 23.19 65.08
C LYS A 40 18.25 22.68 65.38
N LEU A 41 17.24 23.34 64.85
CA LEU A 41 15.86 22.95 64.93
C LEU A 41 15.65 21.56 64.28
N GLU A 42 16.13 21.36 63.05
CA GLU A 42 15.98 20.11 62.32
C GLU A 42 16.69 18.97 63.05
N GLN A 43 17.89 19.18 63.51
CA GLN A 43 18.58 18.19 64.33
C GLN A 43 17.82 17.85 65.60
N PHE A 44 17.37 18.87 66.35
CA PHE A 44 16.60 18.72 67.57
C PHE A 44 15.28 17.97 67.32
N HIS A 45 14.52 18.33 66.30
CA HIS A 45 13.30 17.67 65.95
C HIS A 45 13.57 16.18 65.61
N ARG A 46 14.59 15.86 64.85
CA ARG A 46 14.96 14.49 64.47
C ARG A 46 15.31 13.66 65.68
N ASP A 47 16.09 14.25 66.60
CA ASP A 47 16.61 13.56 67.77
C ASP A 47 15.52 13.23 68.81
N TYR A 48 14.53 14.14 68.96
CA TYR A 48 13.52 14.04 70.02
C TYR A 48 12.12 13.60 69.54
N THR A 49 11.74 13.80 68.27
CA THR A 49 10.37 13.49 67.83
C THR A 49 10.17 12.06 67.39
N GLY A 50 11.21 11.41 66.87
CA GLY A 50 11.12 10.03 66.35
C GLY A 50 10.56 9.02 67.34
N LYS A 51 10.92 9.10 68.62
CA LYS A 51 10.50 8.20 69.68
C LYS A 51 8.98 8.21 69.95
N TYR A 52 8.29 9.32 69.68
CA TYR A 52 6.83 9.42 69.86
C TYR A 52 6.03 8.73 68.79
N LEU A 53 6.66 8.52 67.62
CA LEU A 53 6.04 7.85 66.45
C LEU A 53 6.29 6.36 66.41
N ASP A 54 7.20 5.85 67.26
CA ASP A 54 7.49 4.42 67.35
C ASP A 54 6.27 3.64 67.87
N ASP A 55 6.01 2.46 67.27
CA ASP A 55 4.94 1.58 67.73
C ASP A 55 5.20 1.00 69.13
N ALA A 56 6.43 0.97 69.60
CA ALA A 56 6.81 0.62 70.92
C ALA A 56 6.27 1.60 71.97
N ASN A 57 5.94 2.84 71.58
CA ASN A 57 5.39 3.85 72.48
C ASN A 57 3.87 3.65 72.58
N THR A 58 3.41 2.87 73.55
CA THR A 58 1.99 2.50 73.76
C THR A 58 1.23 3.64 74.42
N PHE A 59 1.87 4.65 74.99
CA PHE A 59 1.23 5.76 75.63
C PHE A 59 0.58 6.75 74.61
N MET A 60 1.21 6.88 73.43
CA MET A 60 0.70 7.68 72.35
C MET A 60 -0.23 6.86 71.42
N ASP A 61 -1.51 7.16 71.49
CA ASP A 61 -2.47 6.53 70.61
C ASP A 61 -2.31 7.09 69.14
N HIS A 62 -2.94 6.43 68.18
CA HIS A 62 -2.81 6.76 66.77
C HIS A 62 -3.26 8.20 66.46
N ARG A 63 -4.28 8.73 67.20
CA ARG A 63 -4.72 10.11 67.06
C ARG A 63 -3.68 11.11 67.54
N MET A 64 -3.07 10.82 68.67
CA MET A 64 -1.94 11.63 69.18
C MET A 64 -0.74 11.61 68.19
N LYS A 65 -0.39 10.40 67.67
CA LYS A 65 0.68 10.29 66.66
C LYS A 65 0.31 11.07 65.38
N ALA A 66 -0.94 11.06 64.94
CA ALA A 66 -1.44 11.86 63.85
C ALA A 66 -1.24 13.39 64.12
N GLN A 67 -1.61 13.86 65.31
CA GLN A 67 -1.47 15.25 65.74
C GLN A 67 0.01 15.68 65.77
N ILE A 68 0.88 14.83 66.30
CA ILE A 68 2.35 15.05 66.36
C ILE A 68 2.88 15.21 64.95
N CYS A 69 2.43 14.38 64.01
CA CYS A 69 2.81 14.51 62.62
C CYS A 69 2.30 15.80 61.97
N LEU A 70 1.05 16.24 62.25
CA LEU A 70 0.54 17.50 61.75
C LEU A 70 1.33 18.70 62.29
N ASN A 71 1.67 18.68 63.56
CA ASN A 71 2.47 19.75 64.18
C ASN A 71 3.87 19.77 63.55
N SER A 72 4.50 18.65 63.32
CA SER A 72 5.78 18.55 62.62
C SER A 72 5.67 19.04 61.18
N ALA A 73 4.56 18.75 60.48
CA ALA A 73 4.33 19.27 59.16
C ALA A 73 4.19 20.80 59.15
N ALA A 74 3.45 21.32 60.14
CA ALA A 74 3.32 22.78 60.27
C ALA A 74 4.65 23.47 60.52
N MET A 75 5.47 22.89 61.41
CA MET A 75 6.83 23.40 61.67
C MET A 75 7.71 23.38 60.39
N TYR A 76 7.73 22.29 59.68
CA TYR A 76 8.51 22.21 58.43
C TYR A 76 8.00 23.15 57.33
N LYS A 77 6.72 23.47 57.34
CA LYS A 77 6.16 24.50 56.48
C LYS A 77 6.72 25.90 56.79
N GLU A 78 6.76 26.26 58.07
CA GLU A 78 7.28 27.59 58.54
C GLU A 78 8.76 27.80 58.17
N ILE A 79 9.57 26.74 58.19
CA ILE A 79 10.98 26.79 57.83
C ILE A 79 11.26 26.53 56.34
N GLY A 80 10.21 26.31 55.52
CA GLY A 80 10.32 26.14 54.07
C GLY A 80 10.78 24.76 53.60
N PHE A 81 10.75 23.74 54.43
CA PHE A 81 11.12 22.37 54.05
C PHE A 81 9.93 21.59 53.51
N LEU A 82 9.44 22.01 52.36
CA LEU A 82 8.18 21.50 51.77
C LEU A 82 8.13 19.97 51.64
N ARG A 83 9.23 19.29 51.29
CA ARG A 83 9.28 17.83 51.16
C ARG A 83 9.10 17.13 52.54
N LYS A 84 9.67 17.65 53.60
CA LYS A 84 9.49 17.09 54.94
C LYS A 84 8.09 17.40 55.47
N GLN A 85 7.60 18.60 55.21
CA GLN A 85 6.19 18.95 55.47
C GLN A 85 5.23 17.89 54.85
N ALA A 86 5.39 17.62 53.55
CA ALA A 86 4.57 16.65 52.85
C ALA A 86 4.71 15.22 53.43
N PHE A 87 5.93 14.83 53.83
CA PHE A 87 6.16 13.52 54.45
C PHE A 87 5.40 13.39 55.78
N TYR A 88 5.49 14.35 56.67
CA TYR A 88 4.81 14.29 57.99
C TYR A 88 3.29 14.45 57.82
N ALA A 89 2.82 15.29 56.92
CA ALA A 89 1.40 15.40 56.59
C ALA A 89 0.81 14.10 56.07
N ARG A 90 1.54 13.35 55.18
CA ARG A 90 1.13 12.04 54.70
C ARG A 90 1.18 11.01 55.83
N LEU A 91 2.19 11.05 56.67
CA LEU A 91 2.31 10.15 57.84
C LEU A 91 1.15 10.35 58.81
N SER A 92 0.71 11.58 59.07
CA SER A 92 -0.46 11.87 59.91
C SER A 92 -1.72 11.17 59.38
N VAL A 93 -1.93 11.16 58.08
CA VAL A 93 -3.08 10.50 57.44
C VAL A 93 -3.01 8.98 57.65
N LEU A 94 -1.83 8.38 57.60
CA LEU A 94 -1.66 6.96 57.85
C LEU A 94 -2.05 6.58 59.29
N PHE A 95 -1.68 7.42 60.29
CA PHE A 95 -2.08 7.23 61.68
C PHE A 95 -3.59 7.48 61.87
N GLU A 96 -4.19 8.53 61.27
CA GLU A 96 -5.62 8.85 61.33
C GLU A 96 -6.48 7.69 60.74
N LEU A 97 -6.00 7.09 59.64
CA LEU A 97 -6.70 5.96 59.00
C LEU A 97 -6.31 4.58 59.59
N HIS A 98 -5.50 4.57 60.65
CA HIS A 98 -5.19 3.27 61.28
C HIS A 98 -6.44 2.68 61.92
N VAL A 99 -6.74 1.45 61.59
CA VAL A 99 -7.94 0.74 62.08
C VAL A 99 -7.58 0.00 63.35
N THR A 100 -8.20 0.39 64.44
CA THR A 100 -8.29 -0.41 65.64
C THR A 100 -9.28 -1.57 65.39
N GLU A 101 -9.03 -2.75 65.93
CA GLU A 101 -9.87 -3.96 65.75
C GLU A 101 -11.36 -3.64 65.95
N GLY A 102 -12.17 -3.95 64.91
CA GLY A 102 -13.64 -3.78 64.95
C GLY A 102 -14.23 -2.51 64.33
N ARG A 103 -13.42 -1.50 63.94
CA ARG A 103 -13.92 -0.27 63.29
C ARG A 103 -13.75 -0.31 61.75
N VAL A 104 -14.85 -0.24 61.03
CA VAL A 104 -14.87 -0.05 59.59
C VAL A 104 -14.65 1.40 59.26
N ARG A 105 -13.71 1.72 58.36
CA ARG A 105 -13.45 3.07 57.83
C ARG A 105 -14.72 3.60 57.15
N GLN A 106 -15.16 4.81 57.50
CA GLN A 106 -16.31 5.48 56.93
C GLN A 106 -15.89 6.57 55.93
N ALA A 107 -16.83 6.98 55.09
CA ALA A 107 -16.58 8.07 54.12
C ALA A 107 -16.23 9.41 54.85
N SER A 108 -16.74 9.64 56.05
CA SER A 108 -16.39 10.80 56.88
C SER A 108 -14.90 10.87 57.21
N ASP A 109 -14.28 9.73 57.47
CA ASP A 109 -12.85 9.64 57.81
C ASP A 109 -11.99 10.07 56.60
N TYR A 110 -12.42 9.72 55.40
CA TYR A 110 -11.73 10.14 54.18
C TYR A 110 -11.96 11.60 53.79
N LYS A 111 -13.11 12.19 54.16
CA LYS A 111 -13.38 13.63 53.97
C LYS A 111 -12.42 14.50 54.75
N THR A 112 -12.00 14.05 55.93
CA THR A 112 -11.07 14.82 56.78
C THR A 112 -9.63 14.73 56.27
N VAL A 113 -9.21 13.57 55.77
CA VAL A 113 -7.82 13.35 55.39
C VAL A 113 -7.51 13.77 53.96
N TYR A 114 -8.51 13.80 53.07
CA TYR A 114 -8.33 14.18 51.67
C TYR A 114 -7.68 15.57 51.49
N PRO A 115 -8.17 16.64 52.16
CA PRO A 115 -7.53 17.95 52.09
C PRO A 115 -6.09 17.99 52.57
N VAL A 116 -5.73 17.15 53.54
CA VAL A 116 -4.34 17.04 54.06
C VAL A 116 -3.44 16.40 52.99
N LEU A 117 -3.88 15.28 52.38
CA LEU A 117 -3.14 14.62 51.32
C LEU A 117 -2.98 15.53 50.08
N PHE A 118 -4.01 16.26 49.70
CA PHE A 118 -3.97 17.17 48.56
C PHE A 118 -2.87 18.21 48.71
N LYS A 119 -2.69 18.78 49.91
CA LYS A 119 -1.62 19.74 50.21
C LYS A 119 -0.19 19.14 50.16
N THR A 120 -0.07 17.79 50.16
CA THR A 120 1.27 17.13 50.03
C THR A 120 1.84 17.18 48.63
N LEU A 121 1.00 17.38 47.61
CA LEU A 121 1.42 17.38 46.20
C LEU A 121 2.52 18.37 45.92
N GLU A 122 2.38 19.63 46.40
CA GLU A 122 3.39 20.68 46.25
C GLU A 122 4.75 20.24 46.79
N GLY A 123 4.76 19.63 48.01
CA GLY A 123 6.00 19.18 48.65
C GLY A 123 6.69 18.03 47.95
N TYR A 124 5.95 17.25 47.19
CA TYR A 124 6.50 16.19 46.31
C TYR A 124 6.81 16.66 44.90
N GLY A 125 6.61 17.97 44.62
CA GLY A 125 6.88 18.57 43.30
C GLY A 125 5.87 18.18 42.22
N VAL A 126 4.64 17.87 42.62
CA VAL A 126 3.53 17.63 41.71
C VAL A 126 2.72 18.91 41.56
N ASP A 127 2.75 19.49 40.36
CA ASP A 127 1.93 20.66 40.00
C ASP A 127 0.82 20.21 39.06
N LEU A 128 -0.42 20.42 39.47
CA LEU A 128 -1.60 20.08 38.67
C LEU A 128 -1.93 21.11 37.57
N ASN A 129 -1.28 22.30 37.58
CA ASN A 129 -1.53 23.36 36.61
C ASN A 129 -0.61 23.33 35.40
N GLU A 130 0.52 22.61 35.47
CA GLU A 130 1.48 22.65 34.37
C GLU A 130 1.12 21.74 33.21
N PRO A 131 1.23 22.20 31.96
CA PRO A 131 1.16 21.37 30.78
C PRO A 131 2.33 20.38 30.77
N HIS A 132 2.04 19.15 30.48
CA HIS A 132 2.80 17.96 30.85
C HIS A 132 3.85 17.57 29.83
N ASP A 133 4.91 18.32 29.69
CA ASP A 133 6.09 17.87 28.95
C ASP A 133 7.21 17.46 29.95
N MET A 134 7.18 16.16 30.29
CA MET A 134 8.06 15.55 31.29
C MET A 134 9.53 15.44 30.82
N LYS A 135 9.83 15.74 29.54
CA LYS A 135 11.18 15.53 28.99
C LYS A 135 12.23 16.49 29.53
N ASN A 136 11.84 17.62 30.11
CA ASN A 136 12.75 18.69 30.49
C ASN A 136 12.80 19.06 31.99
N LYS A 137 12.03 18.41 32.87
CA LYS A 137 12.07 18.64 34.30
C LYS A 137 12.91 17.61 35.05
N LYS A 138 13.75 18.09 36.00
CA LYS A 138 14.33 17.27 37.05
C LYS A 138 13.19 16.79 37.95
N LEU A 139 12.57 15.67 37.60
CA LEU A 139 11.54 15.06 38.39
C LEU A 139 12.10 14.64 39.74
N GLY A 140 11.30 14.90 40.78
CA GLY A 140 11.51 14.32 42.10
C GLY A 140 11.45 12.76 42.03
N PRO A 141 11.37 12.10 43.17
CA PRO A 141 11.27 10.64 43.23
C PRO A 141 9.92 10.18 42.65
N VAL A 142 9.91 9.85 41.34
CA VAL A 142 8.73 9.49 40.55
C VAL A 142 7.85 8.42 41.22
N LYS A 143 8.47 7.38 41.80
CA LYS A 143 7.74 6.33 42.53
C LYS A 143 6.94 6.87 43.70
N LEU A 144 7.47 7.88 44.40
CA LEU A 144 6.76 8.52 45.53
C LEU A 144 5.61 9.39 45.04
N GLN A 145 5.81 10.10 43.93
CA GLN A 145 4.77 10.92 43.32
C GLN A 145 3.57 10.07 42.83
N ILE A 146 3.87 8.95 42.15
CA ILE A 146 2.85 7.97 41.73
C ILE A 146 2.08 7.44 42.97
N LYS A 147 2.80 7.03 44.00
CA LYS A 147 2.19 6.51 45.23
C LYS A 147 1.31 7.57 45.91
N SER A 148 1.79 8.80 46.01
CA SER A 148 1.04 9.89 46.61
C SER A 148 -0.25 10.20 45.83
N LEU A 149 -0.16 10.28 44.49
CA LEU A 149 -1.32 10.49 43.62
C LEU A 149 -2.34 9.35 43.73
N HIS A 150 -1.88 8.11 43.81
CA HIS A 150 -2.75 6.96 44.00
C HIS A 150 -3.47 6.99 45.35
N GLU A 151 -2.79 7.41 46.43
CA GLU A 151 -3.40 7.60 47.76
C GLU A 151 -4.45 8.72 47.75
N ILE A 152 -4.16 9.84 47.10
CA ILE A 152 -5.10 10.98 46.92
C ILE A 152 -6.33 10.56 46.12
N PHE A 153 -6.11 9.84 44.99
CA PHE A 153 -7.20 9.28 44.20
C PHE A 153 -8.11 8.38 45.06
N THR A 154 -7.49 7.43 45.80
CA THR A 154 -8.23 6.50 46.65
C THR A 154 -8.99 7.23 47.76
N ALA A 155 -8.40 8.26 48.40
CA ALA A 155 -9.03 9.09 49.44
C ALA A 155 -10.22 9.89 48.87
N ALA A 156 -10.04 10.53 47.70
CA ALA A 156 -11.10 11.28 47.03
C ALA A 156 -12.30 10.38 46.69
N ASN A 157 -12.05 9.20 46.13
CA ASN A 157 -13.07 8.23 45.77
C ASN A 157 -13.87 7.77 47.03
N ARG A 158 -13.19 7.40 48.11
CA ARG A 158 -13.80 6.94 49.37
C ARG A 158 -14.51 8.07 50.13
N ALA A 159 -14.02 9.30 49.97
CA ALA A 159 -14.71 10.49 50.51
C ALA A 159 -16.02 10.82 49.76
N GLY A 160 -16.27 10.21 48.61
CA GLY A 160 -17.43 10.50 47.77
C GLY A 160 -17.23 11.63 46.76
N HIS A 161 -16.00 12.17 46.67
CA HIS A 161 -15.62 13.21 45.68
C HIS A 161 -15.21 12.53 44.36
N ARG A 162 -16.20 11.95 43.64
CA ARG A 162 -15.94 11.12 42.44
C ARG A 162 -15.29 11.93 41.32
N ASP A 163 -15.74 13.18 41.11
CA ASP A 163 -15.18 14.05 40.07
C ASP A 163 -13.69 14.38 40.31
N ALA A 164 -13.33 14.63 41.57
CA ALA A 164 -11.95 14.83 41.98
C ALA A 164 -11.14 13.55 41.82
N ALA A 165 -11.69 12.38 42.15
CA ALA A 165 -11.03 11.10 41.99
C ALA A 165 -10.74 10.80 40.50
N ILE A 166 -11.71 10.98 39.61
CA ILE A 166 -11.55 10.85 38.15
C ILE A 166 -10.45 11.79 37.67
N ARG A 167 -10.43 13.05 38.14
CA ARG A 167 -9.42 14.05 37.74
C ARG A 167 -8.00 13.63 38.16
N HIS A 168 -7.83 13.17 39.40
CA HIS A 168 -6.52 12.71 39.88
C HIS A 168 -6.04 11.46 39.14
N LEU A 169 -6.96 10.53 38.83
CA LEU A 169 -6.63 9.34 38.08
C LEU A 169 -6.25 9.64 36.65
N CYS A 170 -7.00 10.52 35.96
CA CYS A 170 -6.62 11.01 34.62
C CYS A 170 -5.26 11.72 34.62
N PHE A 171 -4.99 12.54 35.66
CA PHE A 171 -3.68 13.21 35.80
C PHE A 171 -2.55 12.19 35.96
N LEU A 172 -2.74 11.17 36.81
CA LEU A 172 -1.76 10.11 37.02
C LEU A 172 -1.46 9.36 35.73
N LEU A 173 -2.49 8.93 35.02
CA LEU A 173 -2.38 8.27 33.72
C LEU A 173 -1.74 9.16 32.65
N GLN A 174 -2.08 10.47 32.62
CA GLN A 174 -1.56 11.41 31.64
C GLN A 174 -0.06 11.68 31.83
N VAL A 175 0.36 11.90 33.07
CA VAL A 175 1.71 12.39 33.39
C VAL A 175 2.70 11.27 33.60
N TYR A 176 2.29 10.23 34.34
CA TYR A 176 3.21 9.18 34.81
C TYR A 176 3.12 7.88 34.01
N TYR A 177 2.33 7.85 32.93
CA TYR A 177 2.18 6.65 32.06
C TYR A 177 3.52 5.93 31.75
N PRO A 178 4.61 6.63 31.33
CA PRO A 178 5.88 5.97 30.99
C PRO A 178 6.58 5.28 32.15
N HIS A 179 6.13 5.53 33.39
CA HIS A 179 6.74 5.04 34.62
C HIS A 179 5.82 4.02 35.35
N LEU A 180 4.68 3.69 34.75
CA LEU A 180 3.75 2.69 35.29
C LEU A 180 4.05 1.33 34.69
N ASP A 181 3.93 0.29 35.51
CA ASP A 181 3.97 -1.09 35.04
C ASP A 181 2.67 -1.43 34.30
N SER A 182 2.72 -2.30 33.29
CA SER A 182 1.56 -2.71 32.49
C SER A 182 0.38 -3.17 33.35
N SER A 183 0.61 -4.02 34.36
CA SER A 183 -0.42 -4.50 35.27
C SER A 183 -1.08 -3.39 36.09
N MET A 184 -0.31 -2.37 36.50
CA MET A 184 -0.82 -1.22 37.22
C MET A 184 -1.64 -0.32 36.29
N THR A 185 -1.16 -0.11 35.07
CA THR A 185 -1.81 0.67 34.04
C THR A 185 -3.20 0.13 33.72
N THR A 186 -3.31 -1.20 33.46
CA THR A 186 -4.59 -1.87 33.18
C THR A 186 -5.57 -1.69 34.35
N ARG A 187 -5.11 -1.90 35.58
CA ARG A 187 -5.96 -1.69 36.77
C ARG A 187 -6.46 -0.25 36.90
N LEU A 188 -5.62 0.74 36.65
CA LEU A 188 -6.00 2.15 36.74
C LEU A 188 -7.00 2.52 35.64
N PHE A 189 -6.91 1.94 34.44
CA PHE A 189 -7.90 2.12 33.40
C PHE A 189 -9.25 1.48 33.75
N ASP A 190 -9.23 0.28 34.35
CA ASP A 190 -10.45 -0.39 34.82
C ASP A 190 -11.13 0.42 35.96
N ASP A 191 -10.33 0.96 36.87
CA ASP A 191 -10.81 1.83 37.93
C ASP A 191 -11.45 3.09 37.34
N LEU A 192 -10.83 3.69 36.31
CA LEU A 192 -11.39 4.86 35.61
C LEU A 192 -12.72 4.56 34.93
N ASP A 193 -12.81 3.47 34.19
CA ASP A 193 -14.02 3.05 33.50
C ASP A 193 -15.17 2.77 34.49
N ASN A 194 -14.87 2.08 35.58
CA ASN A 194 -15.84 1.80 36.66
C ASN A 194 -16.33 3.08 37.33
N LEU A 195 -15.45 4.04 37.63
CA LEU A 195 -15.83 5.30 38.26
C LEU A 195 -16.71 6.14 37.36
N VAL A 196 -16.34 6.24 36.07
CA VAL A 196 -17.14 7.02 35.11
C VAL A 196 -18.50 6.39 34.90
N LYS A 197 -18.63 5.08 34.77
CA LYS A 197 -19.92 4.37 34.68
C LYS A 197 -20.79 4.56 35.92
N ALA A 198 -20.18 4.68 37.11
CA ALA A 198 -20.91 4.90 38.38
C ALA A 198 -21.39 6.35 38.57
N THR A 199 -20.96 7.28 37.68
CA THR A 199 -21.29 8.71 37.82
C THR A 199 -22.12 9.16 36.62
N PRO A 200 -23.38 9.59 36.83
CA PRO A 200 -24.33 9.88 35.74
C PRO A 200 -24.09 11.20 35.00
N THR A 201 -23.16 12.02 35.45
CA THR A 201 -22.86 13.35 34.88
C THR A 201 -21.76 13.27 33.81
N VAL A 202 -21.90 14.05 32.73
CA VAL A 202 -20.84 14.22 31.74
C VAL A 202 -19.69 14.98 32.39
N HIS A 203 -18.55 14.30 32.53
CA HIS A 203 -17.38 14.90 33.15
C HIS A 203 -16.57 15.72 32.11
N GLN A 204 -16.54 17.01 32.29
CA GLN A 204 -15.71 17.95 31.53
C GLN A 204 -14.34 18.09 32.21
N LEU A 205 -13.32 17.51 31.62
CA LEU A 205 -11.96 17.52 32.19
C LEU A 205 -11.31 18.91 32.09
N SER A 206 -11.67 19.72 31.11
CA SER A 206 -11.14 21.07 30.91
C SER A 206 -11.58 22.09 31.98
N GLN A 207 -12.68 21.80 32.72
CA GLN A 207 -13.18 22.71 33.74
C GLN A 207 -12.51 22.52 35.09
N THR A 208 -12.40 23.61 35.86
CA THR A 208 -11.91 23.57 37.23
C THR A 208 -12.97 22.97 38.18
N ILE A 209 -12.55 22.05 39.04
CA ILE A 209 -13.40 21.42 40.03
C ILE A 209 -13.15 22.08 41.41
N VAL A 210 -14.22 22.44 42.08
CA VAL A 210 -14.19 23.00 43.45
C VAL A 210 -14.77 21.96 44.40
N VAL A 211 -14.00 21.56 45.41
CA VAL A 211 -14.34 20.53 46.39
C VAL A 211 -14.28 21.12 47.80
N ASP A 212 -15.03 20.56 48.74
CA ASP A 212 -15.02 20.93 50.16
C ASP A 212 -15.31 22.44 50.40
N ASP A 213 -16.44 22.92 49.88
CA ASP A 213 -16.90 24.32 50.00
C ASP A 213 -15.88 25.38 49.63
N GLY A 214 -15.08 25.11 48.60
CA GLY A 214 -14.11 26.07 48.12
C GLY A 214 -12.68 25.92 48.66
N LYS A 215 -12.43 24.99 49.56
CA LYS A 215 -11.10 24.78 50.17
C LYS A 215 -10.09 24.13 49.22
N ILE A 216 -10.57 23.33 48.27
CA ILE A 216 -9.74 22.64 47.30
C ILE A 216 -10.19 23.02 45.91
N ILE A 217 -9.27 23.55 45.13
CA ILE A 217 -9.43 23.90 43.72
C ILE A 217 -8.56 22.99 42.89
N ILE A 218 -9.16 22.17 42.05
CA ILE A 218 -8.45 21.26 41.13
C ILE A 218 -8.53 21.87 39.73
N PRO A 219 -7.41 22.19 39.10
CA PRO A 219 -7.40 22.85 37.79
C PRO A 219 -7.92 21.94 36.68
N GLY A 220 -8.33 22.53 35.57
CA GLY A 220 -8.69 21.81 34.35
C GLY A 220 -7.52 20.98 33.85
N LEU A 221 -7.83 19.81 33.29
CA LEU A 221 -6.86 18.89 32.70
C LEU A 221 -7.19 18.69 31.22
N GLN A 222 -6.17 18.77 30.38
CA GLN A 222 -6.25 18.44 28.96
C GLN A 222 -5.59 17.09 28.74
N LEU A 223 -6.35 16.13 28.19
CA LEU A 223 -5.82 14.81 27.87
C LEU A 223 -5.07 14.85 26.54
N THR A 224 -3.82 14.38 26.54
CA THR A 224 -3.00 14.27 25.33
C THR A 224 -2.59 12.82 25.02
N ARG A 225 -3.01 11.87 25.87
CA ARG A 225 -2.68 10.44 25.72
C ARG A 225 -3.85 9.53 25.41
N PHE A 226 -5.08 10.06 25.34
CA PHE A 226 -6.29 9.28 25.09
C PHE A 226 -7.22 10.00 24.08
N PRO A 227 -7.01 9.90 22.81
CA PRO A 227 -5.88 9.41 22.02
C PRO A 227 -4.70 10.38 22.05
N LEU A 228 -3.51 9.90 21.75
CA LEU A 228 -2.37 10.76 21.52
C LEU A 228 -2.43 11.29 20.09
N ILE A 229 -2.60 12.60 19.93
CA ILE A 229 -2.62 13.26 18.62
C ILE A 229 -1.26 13.87 18.34
N GLN A 230 -0.70 13.54 17.18
CA GLN A 230 0.51 14.19 16.66
C GLN A 230 0.18 15.59 16.09
N THR A 231 1.21 16.32 15.66
CA THR A 231 1.05 17.62 15.04
C THR A 231 0.03 17.56 13.90
N PRO A 232 -1.08 18.30 13.96
CA PRO A 232 -2.10 18.25 12.94
C PRO A 232 -1.59 18.89 11.64
N THR A 233 -1.94 18.29 10.52
CA THR A 233 -1.70 18.84 9.19
C THR A 233 -3.04 19.31 8.64
N VAL A 234 -3.16 20.61 8.39
CA VAL A 234 -4.35 21.15 7.75
C VAL A 234 -4.24 20.85 6.27
N LEU A 235 -5.20 20.08 5.75
CA LEU A 235 -5.33 19.84 4.33
C LEU A 235 -6.05 21.03 3.68
N ALA A 236 -5.69 21.29 2.44
CA ALA A 236 -6.55 22.10 1.60
C ALA A 236 -7.93 21.42 1.49
N LEU A 237 -8.91 22.11 0.97
CA LEU A 237 -10.20 21.50 0.59
C LEU A 237 -9.94 20.28 -0.31
N GLN A 238 -10.94 19.38 -0.39
CA GLN A 238 -10.90 18.30 -1.39
C GLN A 238 -10.44 18.85 -2.75
N PRO A 239 -9.65 18.10 -3.52
CA PRO A 239 -9.01 18.60 -4.75
C PRO A 239 -9.96 19.37 -5.68
N ASN A 240 -11.23 18.91 -5.76
CA ASN A 240 -12.29 19.55 -6.58
C ASN A 240 -12.85 20.85 -6.01
N LEU A 241 -12.53 21.18 -4.76
CA LEU A 241 -13.06 22.36 -4.06
C LEU A 241 -11.99 23.41 -3.77
N VAL A 242 -10.72 23.13 -4.09
CA VAL A 242 -9.60 24.06 -3.84
C VAL A 242 -9.71 25.27 -4.77
N PRO A 243 -9.84 26.51 -4.24
CA PRO A 243 -9.80 27.71 -5.04
C PRO A 243 -8.36 28.09 -5.40
N THR A 244 -8.11 28.40 -6.67
CA THR A 244 -6.84 28.95 -7.14
C THR A 244 -7.04 30.41 -7.58
N ILE A 245 -6.08 31.27 -7.26
CA ILE A 245 -6.12 32.66 -7.70
C ILE A 245 -5.82 32.72 -9.19
N VAL A 246 -6.72 33.35 -9.97
CA VAL A 246 -6.50 33.56 -11.40
C VAL A 246 -5.41 34.61 -11.55
N PRO A 247 -4.28 34.31 -12.21
CA PRO A 247 -3.25 35.31 -12.48
C PRO A 247 -3.81 36.36 -13.44
N ASP A 248 -3.69 37.63 -13.06
CA ASP A 248 -4.12 38.75 -13.92
C ASP A 248 -3.26 38.77 -15.20
N LYS A 249 -3.85 38.49 -16.37
CA LYS A 249 -3.15 38.45 -17.67
C LYS A 249 -2.49 39.79 -18.03
N SER A 250 -2.85 40.89 -17.34
CA SER A 250 -2.26 42.20 -17.52
C SER A 250 -0.88 42.41 -16.88
N GLN A 251 -0.43 41.48 -16.00
CA GLN A 251 0.83 41.56 -15.29
C GLN A 251 1.86 40.47 -15.69
N ALA A 252 1.73 39.89 -16.86
CA ALA A 252 2.79 39.06 -17.43
C ALA A 252 4.00 39.96 -17.81
N SER A 253 4.63 40.56 -16.81
CA SER A 253 5.89 41.26 -16.99
C SER A 253 7.02 40.24 -17.07
N ILE A 254 7.53 40.13 -18.29
CA ILE A 254 8.78 39.48 -18.62
C ILE A 254 9.88 39.95 -17.66
N PHE A 255 10.46 38.99 -16.90
CA PHE A 255 11.77 39.09 -16.23
C PHE A 255 12.06 40.40 -15.47
N ILE A 256 11.46 40.61 -14.32
CA ILE A 256 12.09 41.42 -13.27
C ILE A 256 11.98 40.68 -11.93
N TYR A 257 13.11 40.13 -11.48
CA TYR A 257 13.30 39.71 -10.09
C TYR A 257 13.19 40.98 -9.22
N THR A 258 12.06 41.20 -8.61
CA THR A 258 11.87 42.21 -7.58
C THR A 258 12.07 41.57 -6.22
N PRO A 259 13.19 41.94 -5.49
CA PRO A 259 13.44 41.43 -4.13
C PRO A 259 12.38 41.90 -3.11
N PHE A 260 11.46 42.77 -3.54
CA PHE A 260 10.35 43.31 -2.72
C PHE A 260 8.96 42.85 -3.25
N GLY A 261 8.91 41.83 -4.09
CA GLY A 261 7.64 41.19 -4.43
C GLY A 261 6.93 40.77 -3.15
N LYS A 262 5.70 41.23 -2.93
CA LYS A 262 4.84 40.73 -1.85
C LYS A 262 4.92 39.21 -1.90
N LYS A 263 5.43 38.59 -0.83
CA LYS A 263 5.32 37.15 -0.65
C LYS A 263 3.86 36.81 -0.88
N VAL A 264 3.57 35.99 -1.86
CA VAL A 264 2.26 35.36 -1.99
C VAL A 264 2.02 34.69 -0.65
N ASP A 265 1.05 35.20 0.07
CA ASP A 265 0.69 34.66 1.39
C ASP A 265 0.14 33.25 1.09
N ASN A 266 0.92 32.23 1.41
CA ASN A 266 0.50 30.83 1.33
C ASN A 266 -0.53 30.51 2.44
N SER A 267 -1.51 31.45 2.62
CA SER A 267 -2.60 31.21 3.55
C SER A 267 -3.46 30.07 3.01
N LEU A 268 -3.71 29.10 3.85
CA LEU A 268 -4.67 28.03 3.56
C LEU A 268 -6.04 28.66 3.32
N LEU A 269 -6.65 28.31 2.19
CA LEU A 269 -7.95 28.86 1.76
C LEU A 269 -9.02 27.79 1.92
N TRP A 270 -10.07 28.11 2.69
CA TRP A 270 -11.32 27.34 2.73
C TRP A 270 -12.44 28.20 2.14
N VAL A 271 -13.60 27.60 1.86
CA VAL A 271 -14.75 28.28 1.28
C VAL A 271 -15.98 28.03 2.15
N THR A 272 -16.80 29.04 2.32
CA THR A 272 -18.08 28.93 3.05
C THR A 272 -18.96 27.84 2.44
N ASP A 273 -19.63 27.06 3.31
CA ASP A 273 -20.47 25.89 2.99
C ASP A 273 -19.74 24.74 2.28
N CYS A 274 -18.40 24.76 2.26
CA CYS A 274 -17.60 23.63 1.80
C CYS A 274 -16.90 22.96 2.97
N PRO A 275 -16.82 21.61 3.02
CA PRO A 275 -16.14 20.91 4.08
C PRO A 275 -14.62 21.18 4.01
N GLY A 276 -14.07 21.65 5.14
CA GLY A 276 -12.62 21.74 5.34
C GLY A 276 -12.11 20.51 6.07
N GLU A 277 -10.90 20.08 5.77
CA GLU A 277 -10.30 18.86 6.28
C GLU A 277 -9.01 19.14 7.05
N VAL A 278 -8.86 18.44 8.17
CA VAL A 278 -7.64 18.43 8.97
C VAL A 278 -7.22 16.98 9.19
N GLU A 279 -6.06 16.63 8.70
CA GLU A 279 -5.49 15.31 8.91
C GLU A 279 -4.75 15.27 10.25
N VAL A 280 -5.07 14.30 11.06
CA VAL A 280 -4.43 14.06 12.36
C VAL A 280 -4.05 12.59 12.49
N THR A 281 -2.86 12.35 13.00
CA THR A 281 -2.43 10.99 13.35
C THR A 281 -2.75 10.73 14.81
N VAL A 282 -3.55 9.72 15.07
CA VAL A 282 -4.05 9.34 16.39
C VAL A 282 -3.41 8.04 16.83
N ARG A 283 -3.00 7.96 18.09
CA ARG A 283 -2.40 6.75 18.68
C ARG A 283 -3.16 6.32 19.92
N ASN A 284 -3.34 5.03 20.04
CA ASN A 284 -3.83 4.42 21.28
C ASN A 284 -2.63 4.02 22.15
N CYS A 285 -2.55 4.58 23.33
CA CYS A 285 -1.50 4.24 24.30
C CYS A 285 -1.89 3.09 25.26
N ARG A 286 -2.95 2.34 24.93
CA ARG A 286 -3.41 1.18 25.73
C ARG A 286 -3.05 -0.11 25.01
N GLU A 287 -2.93 -1.18 25.78
CA GLU A 287 -2.81 -2.56 25.29
C GLU A 287 -4.14 -3.16 24.79
N THR A 288 -5.24 -2.45 24.97
CA THR A 288 -6.58 -2.84 24.54
C THR A 288 -7.18 -1.79 23.61
N GLU A 289 -8.17 -2.15 22.82
CA GLU A 289 -8.88 -1.23 21.95
C GLU A 289 -9.42 -0.01 22.70
N LEU A 290 -9.33 1.16 22.08
CA LEU A 290 -9.81 2.42 22.60
C LEU A 290 -10.94 2.96 21.72
N ILE A 291 -12.11 3.13 22.32
CA ILE A 291 -13.27 3.72 21.64
C ILE A 291 -13.27 5.23 21.90
N VAL A 292 -13.08 6.01 20.85
CA VAL A 292 -13.17 7.47 20.86
C VAL A 292 -14.51 7.89 20.23
N ARG A 293 -15.28 8.71 20.93
CA ARG A 293 -16.55 9.23 20.45
C ARG A 293 -16.49 10.74 20.36
N ASP A 294 -17.35 11.31 19.51
CA ASP A 294 -17.55 12.77 19.38
C ASP A 294 -16.24 13.53 19.14
N LEU A 295 -15.31 12.89 18.39
CA LEU A 295 -14.06 13.53 18.03
C LEU A 295 -14.33 14.60 16.97
N CYS A 296 -14.08 15.86 17.29
CA CYS A 296 -14.31 16.98 16.39
C CYS A 296 -13.33 18.11 16.63
N LEU A 297 -13.21 19.01 15.64
CA LEU A 297 -12.32 20.17 15.70
C LEU A 297 -12.88 21.26 16.61
N ILE A 298 -11.99 21.96 17.32
CA ILE A 298 -12.26 23.20 18.03
C ILE A 298 -11.70 24.37 17.23
N VAL A 299 -12.58 25.30 16.90
CA VAL A 299 -12.29 26.41 16.03
C VAL A 299 -12.68 27.73 16.69
N GLU A 300 -11.98 28.80 16.40
CA GLU A 300 -12.27 30.16 16.86
C GLU A 300 -12.37 31.11 15.65
N GLY A 301 -13.15 32.16 15.75
CA GLY A 301 -13.22 33.26 14.79
C GLY A 301 -14.45 33.28 13.93
N VAL A 302 -14.80 32.21 13.23
CA VAL A 302 -15.93 32.10 12.32
C VAL A 302 -16.91 31.04 12.81
N ASN A 303 -18.19 31.21 12.53
CA ASN A 303 -19.20 30.20 12.83
C ASN A 303 -18.90 28.92 12.02
N PHE A 304 -18.80 27.77 12.72
CA PHE A 304 -18.26 26.53 12.18
C PHE A 304 -19.05 25.32 12.71
N ASP A 305 -19.49 24.46 11.82
CA ASP A 305 -20.16 23.21 12.14
C ASP A 305 -19.16 22.05 12.08
N PRO A 306 -18.64 21.56 13.23
CA PRO A 306 -17.73 20.43 13.23
C PRO A 306 -18.48 19.12 12.99
N VAL A 307 -17.91 18.23 12.19
CA VAL A 307 -18.42 16.87 12.00
C VAL A 307 -17.86 15.99 13.10
N GLN A 308 -18.74 15.28 13.80
CA GLN A 308 -18.35 14.36 14.87
C GLN A 308 -17.94 13.00 14.30
N ALA A 309 -16.73 12.57 14.61
CA ALA A 309 -16.20 11.26 14.21
C ALA A 309 -16.26 10.26 15.38
N ARG A 310 -16.55 9.01 15.07
CA ARG A 310 -16.42 7.87 16.00
C ARG A 310 -15.32 6.96 15.49
N LEU A 311 -14.40 6.59 16.37
CA LEU A 311 -13.21 5.83 16.02
C LEU A 311 -12.99 4.70 17.02
N ILE A 312 -12.58 3.55 16.52
CA ILE A 312 -12.08 2.43 17.32
C ILE A 312 -10.59 2.28 16.99
N LEU A 313 -9.75 2.59 17.97
CA LEU A 313 -8.29 2.52 17.80
C LEU A 313 -7.80 1.16 18.31
N PRO A 314 -7.11 0.38 17.49
CA PRO A 314 -6.44 -0.83 17.93
C PRO A 314 -5.32 -0.51 18.95
N PRO A 315 -4.87 -1.50 19.75
CA PRO A 315 -3.70 -1.34 20.59
C PRO A 315 -2.46 -1.00 19.76
N GLU A 316 -1.52 -0.26 20.36
CA GLU A 316 -0.27 0.09 19.70
C GLU A 316 0.65 -1.15 19.66
N ASP A 317 0.96 -1.64 18.46
CA ASP A 317 1.96 -2.69 18.25
C ASP A 317 3.36 -2.06 18.25
N GLU A 318 4.30 -2.63 18.99
CA GLU A 318 5.68 -2.12 19.09
C GLU A 318 6.40 -2.08 17.72
N GLU A 319 5.98 -2.90 16.76
CA GLU A 319 6.55 -2.95 15.41
C GLU A 319 5.98 -1.90 14.44
N ASN A 320 4.73 -1.46 14.63
CA ASN A 320 4.07 -0.45 13.81
C ASN A 320 3.81 0.84 14.59
N ASN A 321 4.84 1.65 14.74
CA ASN A 321 4.80 2.97 15.41
C ASN A 321 4.04 4.03 14.58
N SER A 322 3.35 3.65 13.52
CA SER A 322 2.50 4.51 12.69
C SER A 322 1.08 4.51 13.25
N GLY A 323 0.73 5.54 14.01
CA GLY A 323 -0.66 5.71 14.47
C GLY A 323 -1.66 5.72 13.31
N SER A 324 -2.96 5.61 13.62
CA SER A 324 -4.02 5.71 12.63
C SER A 324 -4.18 7.16 12.18
N THR A 325 -4.08 7.41 10.89
CA THR A 325 -4.33 8.72 10.28
C THR A 325 -5.82 8.89 10.04
N ILE A 326 -6.40 9.97 10.56
CA ILE A 326 -7.81 10.30 10.38
C ILE A 326 -7.97 11.71 9.84
N ARG A 327 -9.07 11.94 9.11
CA ARG A 327 -9.47 13.25 8.63
C ARG A 327 -10.64 13.76 9.45
N LEU A 328 -10.44 14.89 10.11
CA LEU A 328 -11.48 15.62 10.84
C LEU A 328 -12.08 16.67 9.92
N LEU A 329 -13.39 16.62 9.79
CA LEU A 329 -14.17 17.46 8.87
C LEU A 329 -14.94 18.52 9.63
N GLY A 330 -15.22 19.62 8.94
CA GLY A 330 -16.18 20.62 9.40
C GLY A 330 -16.46 21.67 8.36
N VAL A 331 -17.58 22.37 8.50
CA VAL A 331 -18.09 23.30 7.50
C VAL A 331 -18.12 24.72 8.08
N PRO A 332 -17.33 25.68 7.56
CA PRO A 332 -17.44 27.08 7.92
C PRO A 332 -18.73 27.67 7.35
N LYS A 333 -19.47 28.44 8.15
CA LYS A 333 -20.75 29.05 7.75
C LYS A 333 -20.65 30.51 7.33
N GLU A 334 -19.56 31.17 7.69
CA GLU A 334 -19.35 32.59 7.43
C GLU A 334 -17.94 32.82 6.87
N PRO A 335 -17.75 33.78 5.96
CA PRO A 335 -16.42 34.16 5.49
C PRO A 335 -15.65 34.91 6.57
N GLY A 336 -14.31 34.76 6.60
CA GLY A 336 -13.46 35.46 7.57
C GLY A 336 -12.23 34.66 7.93
N ASP A 337 -11.57 35.10 9.02
CA ASP A 337 -10.41 34.38 9.57
C ASP A 337 -10.87 33.31 10.57
N LEU A 338 -10.51 32.07 10.28
CA LEU A 338 -10.79 30.89 11.09
C LEU A 338 -9.47 30.41 11.70
N PHE A 339 -9.50 30.13 13.01
CA PHE A 339 -8.35 29.61 13.73
C PHE A 339 -8.66 28.23 14.28
N ILE A 340 -7.97 27.20 13.78
CA ILE A 340 -8.06 25.86 14.32
C ILE A 340 -7.16 25.78 15.54
N THR A 341 -7.74 25.53 16.71
CA THR A 341 -7.05 25.64 18.00
C THR A 341 -6.88 24.33 18.72
N GLY A 342 -7.64 23.30 18.37
CA GLY A 342 -7.59 22.03 19.04
C GLY A 342 -8.66 21.05 18.55
N TYR A 343 -8.93 20.09 19.40
CA TYR A 343 -9.99 19.08 19.17
C TYR A 343 -10.71 18.78 20.50
N SER A 344 -11.94 18.31 20.40
CA SER A 344 -12.68 17.73 21.52
C SER A 344 -13.00 16.27 21.22
N CYS A 345 -13.05 15.45 22.27
CA CYS A 345 -13.42 14.03 22.15
C CYS A 345 -14.05 13.53 23.44
N ASN A 346 -14.77 12.42 23.33
CA ASN A 346 -15.35 11.72 24.46
C ASN A 346 -14.73 10.32 24.55
N ILE A 347 -14.01 10.07 25.65
CA ILE A 347 -13.33 8.80 25.91
C ILE A 347 -13.74 8.32 27.30
N PHE A 348 -14.18 7.06 27.44
CA PHE A 348 -14.71 6.50 28.69
C PHE A 348 -15.88 7.33 29.29
N GLY A 349 -16.61 8.12 28.50
CA GLY A 349 -17.61 9.05 29.00
C GLY A 349 -17.03 10.38 29.54
N LEU A 350 -15.74 10.62 29.39
CA LEU A 350 -15.07 11.87 29.75
C LEU A 350 -15.00 12.77 28.53
N HIS A 351 -15.58 13.95 28.63
CA HIS A 351 -15.42 14.99 27.60
C HIS A 351 -14.09 15.71 27.82
N ASN A 352 -13.27 15.73 26.78
CA ASN A 352 -11.96 16.36 26.80
C ASN A 352 -11.81 17.36 25.65
N GLU A 353 -11.28 18.55 25.97
CA GLU A 353 -10.90 19.59 25.03
C GLU A 353 -9.39 19.78 25.05
N CYS A 354 -8.72 19.38 23.98
CA CYS A 354 -7.28 19.56 23.83
C CYS A 354 -6.94 20.70 22.89
N ARG A 355 -6.07 21.58 23.31
CA ARG A 355 -5.53 22.66 22.48
C ARG A 355 -4.20 22.22 21.87
N PHE A 356 -3.96 22.58 20.60
CA PHE A 356 -2.69 22.31 19.95
C PHE A 356 -1.60 23.20 20.54
N VAL A 357 -0.44 22.60 20.81
CA VAL A 357 0.71 23.28 21.40
C VAL A 357 1.94 23.00 20.57
N THR A 358 2.66 24.04 20.16
CA THR A 358 3.99 23.88 19.56
C THR A 358 5.05 23.81 20.64
N SER A 359 5.79 22.69 20.69
CA SER A 359 6.95 22.53 21.55
C SER A 359 8.21 23.06 20.85
N ASN A 360 8.40 24.38 20.88
CA ASN A 360 9.68 24.99 20.49
C ASN A 360 10.53 25.23 21.74
N GLY A 361 11.38 24.28 22.09
CA GLY A 361 12.35 24.45 23.18
C GLY A 361 11.70 24.63 24.56
N ASN A 362 11.80 25.78 25.19
CA ASN A 362 11.37 26.02 26.56
C ASN A 362 10.01 26.72 26.71
N SER A 363 9.25 26.97 25.65
CA SER A 363 7.95 27.63 25.75
C SER A 363 6.86 26.90 24.98
N HIS A 364 5.84 26.42 25.70
CA HIS A 364 4.59 25.93 25.14
C HIS A 364 3.71 27.12 24.74
N LYS A 365 3.73 27.46 23.45
CA LYS A 365 2.81 28.47 22.93
C LYS A 365 1.63 27.72 22.25
N PRO A 366 0.39 28.24 22.46
CA PRO A 366 -0.75 27.68 21.75
C PRO A 366 -0.51 27.82 20.24
N ASN A 367 -0.63 26.70 19.53
CA ASN A 367 -0.51 26.67 18.07
C ASN A 367 -1.90 26.94 17.49
N LYS A 368 -2.09 28.11 16.91
CA LYS A 368 -3.32 28.48 16.21
C LYS A 368 -3.02 28.45 14.70
N ILE A 369 -3.65 27.52 14.00
CA ILE A 369 -3.50 27.42 12.55
C ILE A 369 -4.55 28.34 11.93
N ARG A 370 -4.08 29.38 11.21
CA ARG A 370 -4.96 30.35 10.54
C ARG A 370 -5.36 29.81 9.17
N VAL A 371 -6.66 29.82 8.91
CA VAL A 371 -7.27 29.50 7.61
C VAL A 371 -8.14 30.68 7.20
N LYS A 372 -7.98 31.17 5.98
CA LYS A 372 -8.83 32.23 5.41
C LYS A 372 -10.05 31.58 4.76
N VAL A 373 -11.25 31.90 5.25
CA VAL A 373 -12.50 31.39 4.69
C VAL A 373 -13.02 32.41 3.67
N LEU A 374 -13.13 31.97 2.42
CA LEU A 374 -13.68 32.77 1.32
C LEU A 374 -15.20 32.74 1.32
N PRO A 375 -15.86 33.72 0.72
CA PRO A 375 -17.29 33.67 0.45
C PRO A 375 -17.67 32.41 -0.34
N LYS A 376 -18.95 32.06 -0.32
CA LYS A 376 -19.49 30.93 -1.08
C LYS A 376 -19.12 31.03 -2.56
N LEU A 377 -18.51 29.97 -3.10
CA LEU A 377 -18.13 29.86 -4.51
C LEU A 377 -18.98 28.79 -5.19
N ALA A 378 -19.13 28.90 -6.50
CA ALA A 378 -19.82 27.86 -7.30
C ALA A 378 -19.18 26.48 -7.07
N ARG A 379 -20.02 25.44 -7.11
CA ARG A 379 -19.62 24.05 -6.93
C ARG A 379 -20.10 23.22 -8.12
N VAL A 380 -19.17 22.66 -8.85
CA VAL A 380 -19.42 21.80 -10.01
C VAL A 380 -18.93 20.39 -9.70
N TYR A 381 -19.68 19.38 -10.11
CA TYR A 381 -19.27 17.99 -10.08
C TYR A 381 -19.55 17.34 -11.45
N LEU A 382 -18.89 16.19 -11.68
CA LEU A 382 -18.98 15.47 -12.94
C LEU A 382 -19.72 14.15 -12.73
N GLU A 383 -20.71 13.90 -13.57
CA GLU A 383 -21.38 12.61 -13.70
C GLU A 383 -20.97 11.98 -15.03
N CYS A 384 -20.63 10.70 -15.04
CA CYS A 384 -20.24 9.97 -16.23
C CYS A 384 -21.14 8.75 -16.42
N SER A 385 -21.42 8.42 -17.68
CA SER A 385 -22.16 7.19 -18.02
C SER A 385 -21.35 5.90 -17.81
N LEU A 386 -20.03 6.01 -17.59
CA LEU A 386 -19.17 4.88 -17.27
C LEU A 386 -19.36 4.39 -15.83
N PRO A 387 -19.23 3.09 -15.56
CA PRO A 387 -19.19 2.58 -14.22
C PRO A 387 -18.02 3.19 -13.44
N ARG A 388 -18.21 3.44 -12.17
CA ARG A 388 -17.15 3.93 -11.28
C ARG A 388 -16.52 2.79 -10.51
N ALA A 389 -15.21 2.82 -10.37
CA ALA A 389 -14.49 1.92 -9.48
C ALA A 389 -15.00 2.03 -8.04
N PRO A 390 -15.02 0.95 -7.26
CA PRO A 390 -15.28 1.03 -5.83
C PRO A 390 -14.23 1.94 -5.16
N ILE A 391 -14.67 2.66 -4.13
CA ILE A 391 -13.76 3.48 -3.32
C ILE A 391 -12.94 2.53 -2.46
N ASP A 392 -11.65 2.40 -2.74
CA ASP A 392 -10.69 1.68 -1.91
C ASP A 392 -9.96 2.67 -1.00
N GLU A 393 -9.43 2.16 0.13
CA GLU A 393 -8.66 2.97 1.11
C GLU A 393 -7.44 3.68 0.49
N ASP A 394 -6.92 3.15 -0.62
CA ASP A 394 -5.78 3.70 -1.37
C ASP A 394 -6.19 4.68 -2.49
N ASN A 395 -7.46 4.71 -2.90
CA ASN A 395 -7.99 5.57 -3.97
C ASN A 395 -9.07 6.53 -3.46
N GLU A 396 -8.66 7.75 -3.17
CA GLU A 396 -9.56 8.80 -2.66
C GLU A 396 -10.56 9.34 -3.70
N GLU A 397 -10.23 9.23 -5.00
CA GLU A 397 -11.08 9.68 -6.09
C GLU A 397 -11.52 8.46 -6.94
N PRO A 398 -12.84 8.12 -6.95
CA PRO A 398 -13.32 6.98 -7.73
C PRO A 398 -13.14 7.27 -9.23
N SER A 399 -12.27 6.49 -9.88
CA SER A 399 -12.09 6.54 -11.33
C SER A 399 -13.29 5.95 -12.05
N ALA A 400 -13.63 6.51 -13.21
CA ALA A 400 -14.55 5.86 -14.14
C ALA A 400 -13.77 4.79 -14.93
N GLU A 401 -14.37 3.62 -15.12
CA GLU A 401 -13.71 2.49 -15.78
C GLU A 401 -14.36 2.20 -17.12
N ALA A 402 -13.56 2.06 -18.16
CA ALA A 402 -13.98 1.62 -19.47
C ALA A 402 -13.16 0.43 -19.93
N VAL A 403 -13.84 -0.57 -20.49
CA VAL A 403 -13.22 -1.71 -21.17
C VAL A 403 -13.54 -1.59 -22.64
N VAL A 404 -12.50 -1.47 -23.47
CA VAL A 404 -12.64 -1.22 -24.92
C VAL A 404 -11.77 -2.22 -25.68
N TYR A 405 -12.31 -2.78 -26.75
CA TYR A 405 -11.52 -3.64 -27.63
C TYR A 405 -10.60 -2.82 -28.52
N SER A 406 -9.44 -3.38 -28.82
CA SER A 406 -8.49 -2.76 -29.77
C SER A 406 -9.17 -2.44 -31.11
N GLY A 407 -9.07 -1.16 -31.54
CA GLY A 407 -9.72 -0.65 -32.74
C GLY A 407 -11.19 -0.23 -32.59
N GLN A 408 -11.82 -0.48 -31.45
CA GLN A 408 -13.22 -0.10 -31.20
C GLN A 408 -13.34 1.40 -30.87
N LYS A 409 -14.39 2.03 -31.38
CA LYS A 409 -14.87 3.34 -30.96
C LYS A 409 -16.07 3.15 -30.02
N PHE A 410 -16.00 3.70 -28.81
CA PHE A 410 -17.02 3.56 -27.79
C PHE A 410 -17.54 4.92 -27.33
N ASP A 411 -18.86 5.14 -27.42
CA ASP A 411 -19.48 6.44 -27.20
C ASP A 411 -20.02 6.54 -25.78
N HIS A 412 -19.69 7.64 -25.09
CA HIS A 412 -20.12 7.92 -23.74
C HIS A 412 -20.51 9.38 -23.55
N THR A 413 -21.12 9.67 -22.41
CA THR A 413 -21.50 11.01 -22.01
C THR A 413 -20.93 11.39 -20.66
N ILE A 414 -20.54 12.65 -20.53
CA ILE A 414 -20.16 13.27 -19.26
C ILE A 414 -21.05 14.47 -19.03
N THR A 415 -21.68 14.53 -17.88
CA THR A 415 -22.56 15.63 -17.49
C THR A 415 -21.87 16.51 -16.47
N VAL A 416 -21.70 17.77 -16.80
CA VAL A 416 -21.16 18.79 -15.89
C VAL A 416 -22.32 19.45 -15.17
N VAL A 417 -22.40 19.28 -13.83
CA VAL A 417 -23.53 19.73 -13.02
C VAL A 417 -23.10 20.80 -12.04
N ASN A 418 -23.75 21.96 -12.08
CA ASN A 418 -23.61 23.00 -11.06
C ASN A 418 -24.56 22.72 -9.90
N SER A 419 -24.07 22.29 -8.75
CA SER A 419 -24.86 22.00 -7.55
C SER A 419 -25.05 23.20 -6.62
N SER A 420 -24.66 24.39 -7.05
CA SER A 420 -24.73 25.59 -6.25
C SER A 420 -25.79 26.58 -6.76
N ASP A 421 -26.23 27.47 -5.87
CA ASP A 421 -27.13 28.57 -6.20
C ASP A 421 -26.41 29.74 -6.92
N ILE A 422 -25.13 29.58 -7.22
CA ILE A 422 -24.28 30.59 -7.84
C ILE A 422 -24.05 30.22 -9.30
N PRO A 423 -24.27 31.12 -10.25
CA PRO A 423 -24.01 30.85 -11.65
C PRO A 423 -22.50 30.70 -11.90
N VAL A 424 -22.13 29.76 -12.76
CA VAL A 424 -20.77 29.60 -13.28
C VAL A 424 -20.67 30.39 -14.57
N ARG A 425 -19.86 31.43 -14.60
CA ARG A 425 -19.69 32.33 -15.74
C ARG A 425 -18.73 31.79 -16.80
N TYR A 426 -17.82 30.97 -16.38
CA TYR A 426 -16.89 30.27 -17.25
C TYR A 426 -16.69 28.86 -16.79
N CYS A 427 -16.87 27.92 -17.69
CA CYS A 427 -16.59 26.51 -17.47
C CYS A 427 -15.83 25.98 -18.69
N GLY A 428 -14.54 25.69 -18.54
CA GLY A 428 -13.68 25.16 -19.59
C GLY A 428 -13.30 23.71 -19.32
N VAL A 429 -13.40 22.88 -20.37
CA VAL A 429 -13.10 21.44 -20.30
C VAL A 429 -11.78 21.15 -20.96
N LYS A 430 -10.87 20.46 -20.25
CA LYS A 430 -9.61 19.94 -20.77
C LYS A 430 -9.55 18.43 -20.57
N ILE A 431 -8.81 17.76 -21.44
CA ILE A 431 -8.52 16.34 -21.30
C ILE A 431 -7.01 16.19 -21.20
N TRP A 432 -6.57 15.54 -20.13
CA TRP A 432 -5.20 15.06 -20.00
C TRP A 432 -5.18 13.59 -20.36
N GLN A 433 -4.37 13.18 -21.31
CA GLN A 433 -4.34 11.82 -21.82
C GLN A 433 -2.98 11.47 -22.43
N PRO A 434 -2.55 10.20 -22.44
CA PRO A 434 -1.38 9.77 -23.18
C PRO A 434 -1.64 9.88 -24.68
N ILE A 435 -0.67 10.46 -25.42
CA ILE A 435 -0.76 10.63 -26.89
C ILE A 435 0.11 9.57 -27.54
N VAL A 436 -0.47 8.89 -28.53
CA VAL A 436 0.25 7.91 -29.35
C VAL A 436 0.65 8.57 -30.67
N GLN A 437 1.94 8.47 -31.04
CA GLN A 437 2.43 9.05 -32.29
C GLN A 437 1.65 8.53 -33.49
N GLY A 438 1.02 9.44 -34.25
CA GLY A 438 0.31 9.13 -35.51
C GLY A 438 -1.05 8.45 -35.34
N GLY A 439 -1.51 8.23 -34.10
CA GLY A 439 -2.82 7.65 -33.81
C GLY A 439 -3.88 8.67 -33.39
N PRO A 440 -5.16 8.28 -33.36
CA PRO A 440 -6.20 9.12 -32.77
C PRO A 440 -5.97 9.25 -31.25
N PRO A 441 -6.40 10.37 -30.61
CA PRO A 441 -6.33 10.51 -29.17
C PRO A 441 -7.21 9.43 -28.51
N LEU A 442 -6.83 9.00 -27.28
CA LEU A 442 -7.57 7.98 -26.52
C LEU A 442 -9.03 8.42 -26.27
N ILE A 443 -9.22 9.68 -25.93
CA ILE A 443 -10.54 10.28 -25.69
C ILE A 443 -10.69 11.55 -26.54
N ARG A 444 -11.85 11.70 -27.20
CA ARG A 444 -12.20 12.87 -28.00
C ARG A 444 -13.62 13.36 -27.68
N LEU A 445 -13.79 14.66 -27.49
CA LEU A 445 -15.11 15.31 -27.38
C LEU A 445 -15.72 15.56 -28.78
N ASP A 446 -17.05 15.39 -28.91
CA ASP A 446 -17.77 15.61 -30.17
C ASP A 446 -17.75 17.09 -30.63
N ASP A 447 -17.79 18.02 -29.69
CA ASP A 447 -17.88 19.46 -29.97
C ASP A 447 -16.52 20.14 -30.28
N SER A 448 -15.43 19.38 -30.32
CA SER A 448 -14.09 19.94 -30.58
C SER A 448 -13.83 20.03 -32.07
N GLU A 449 -13.87 21.25 -32.63
CA GLU A 449 -13.20 21.52 -33.90
C GLU A 449 -11.70 21.19 -33.73
N THR A 450 -11.24 20.36 -34.65
CA THR A 450 -9.92 19.75 -34.66
C THR A 450 -8.79 20.77 -34.69
N HIS A 451 -8.14 21.06 -33.58
CA HIS A 451 -6.74 21.42 -33.58
C HIS A 451 -5.92 20.14 -33.38
N ALA A 452 -5.07 19.84 -34.37
CA ALA A 452 -4.11 18.74 -34.28
C ALA A 452 -3.16 19.01 -33.10
N PRO A 453 -2.92 18.04 -32.21
CA PRO A 453 -2.02 18.20 -31.09
C PRO A 453 -0.59 18.43 -31.58
N GLU A 454 0.09 19.44 -31.03
CA GLU A 454 1.54 19.57 -31.11
C GLU A 454 2.20 18.68 -30.07
N PHE A 455 3.25 18.00 -30.47
CA PHE A 455 3.91 16.90 -29.75
C PHE A 455 4.80 17.37 -28.61
N ASP A 456 4.44 17.06 -27.40
CA ASP A 456 5.36 16.85 -26.27
C ASP A 456 4.69 15.87 -25.27
N GLY A 457 4.93 14.59 -25.41
CA GLY A 457 4.62 13.45 -24.55
C GLY A 457 3.35 13.43 -23.68
N PHE A 458 2.90 14.58 -23.18
CA PHE A 458 1.65 14.76 -22.41
C PHE A 458 1.07 16.14 -22.74
N GLU A 459 -0.10 16.20 -23.39
CA GLU A 459 -0.73 17.47 -23.66
C GLU A 459 -1.85 17.82 -22.69
N ILE A 460 -1.77 19.05 -22.21
CA ILE A 460 -2.91 19.81 -21.73
C ILE A 460 -3.40 20.59 -22.96
N SER A 461 -4.41 20.08 -23.64
CA SER A 461 -5.07 20.84 -24.68
C SER A 461 -5.62 22.16 -24.12
N ASP A 462 -5.54 23.26 -24.82
CA ASP A 462 -6.30 24.46 -24.49
C ASP A 462 -7.77 24.09 -24.42
N ASP A 463 -8.58 24.83 -23.64
CA ASP A 463 -9.98 24.48 -23.38
C ASP A 463 -10.71 24.00 -24.61
N LEU A 464 -11.03 22.70 -24.66
CA LEU A 464 -11.68 22.04 -25.80
C LEU A 464 -13.10 22.58 -26.04
N SER A 465 -13.77 22.95 -24.94
CA SER A 465 -15.07 23.63 -24.98
C SER A 465 -15.19 24.58 -23.79
N SER A 466 -15.87 25.72 -23.99
CA SER A 466 -16.19 26.68 -22.94
C SER A 466 -17.65 27.05 -22.94
N PHE A 467 -18.29 27.11 -21.78
CA PHE A 467 -19.73 27.40 -21.65
C PHE A 467 -20.05 28.02 -20.28
N VAL A 468 -21.29 28.48 -20.14
CA VAL A 468 -21.85 29.02 -18.90
C VAL A 468 -22.84 28.03 -18.31
N LEU A 469 -22.86 27.89 -16.96
CA LEU A 469 -23.84 27.07 -16.27
C LEU A 469 -24.68 27.92 -15.30
N GLU A 470 -25.98 27.86 -15.48
CA GLU A 470 -26.93 28.49 -14.56
C GLU A 470 -26.94 27.79 -13.19
N PRO A 471 -27.44 28.42 -12.12
CA PRO A 471 -27.63 27.79 -10.83
C PRO A 471 -28.43 26.49 -10.94
N ASN A 472 -27.95 25.41 -10.33
CA ASN A 472 -28.54 24.06 -10.41
C ASN A 472 -28.73 23.54 -11.85
N GLY A 473 -28.02 24.12 -12.83
CA GLY A 473 -28.04 23.71 -14.23
C GLY A 473 -27.02 22.62 -14.52
N SER A 474 -27.26 21.88 -15.59
CA SER A 474 -26.34 20.85 -16.07
C SER A 474 -26.11 20.95 -17.58
N ARG A 475 -24.96 20.48 -18.02
CA ARG A 475 -24.65 20.35 -19.46
C ARG A 475 -24.05 18.99 -19.75
N GLU A 476 -24.63 18.29 -20.71
CA GLU A 476 -24.15 17.02 -21.21
C GLU A 476 -23.16 17.22 -22.35
N LEU A 477 -22.03 16.54 -22.28
CA LEU A 477 -20.99 16.50 -23.30
C LEU A 477 -20.81 15.05 -23.75
N LYS A 478 -20.81 14.82 -25.06
CA LYS A 478 -20.54 13.52 -25.67
C LYS A 478 -19.06 13.35 -25.91
N PHE A 479 -18.54 12.19 -25.63
CA PHE A 479 -17.14 11.86 -25.89
C PHE A 479 -16.98 10.42 -26.39
N HIS A 480 -15.93 10.19 -27.14
CA HIS A 480 -15.58 8.89 -27.69
C HIS A 480 -14.28 8.40 -27.08
N ILE A 481 -14.25 7.12 -26.71
CA ILE A 481 -13.04 6.42 -26.33
C ILE A 481 -12.60 5.55 -27.50
N PHE A 482 -11.33 5.66 -27.91
CA PHE A 482 -10.75 4.86 -28.96
C PHE A 482 -9.85 3.78 -28.38
N GLY A 483 -10.10 2.52 -28.71
CA GLY A 483 -9.22 1.41 -28.40
C GLY A 483 -8.00 1.42 -29.32
N ILE A 484 -6.93 2.07 -28.92
CA ILE A 484 -5.67 2.07 -29.67
C ILE A 484 -4.95 0.77 -29.45
N ASP A 485 -4.59 0.05 -30.54
CA ASP A 485 -3.85 -1.20 -30.43
C ASP A 485 -2.45 -0.97 -29.81
N PRO A 486 -2.17 -1.51 -28.61
CA PRO A 486 -0.88 -1.33 -27.96
C PRO A 486 0.28 -2.00 -28.69
N THR A 487 0.00 -2.94 -29.63
CA THR A 487 1.04 -3.65 -30.38
C THR A 487 1.59 -2.87 -31.56
N SER A 488 0.85 -1.91 -32.08
CA SER A 488 1.28 -1.08 -33.21
C SER A 488 2.37 -0.04 -32.87
N THR A 489 2.65 0.16 -31.59
CA THR A 489 3.55 1.23 -31.08
C THR A 489 4.78 0.70 -30.34
N ALA A 490 4.99 -0.62 -30.26
CA ALA A 490 6.05 -1.20 -29.45
C ALA A 490 7.48 -0.93 -29.93
N ASP A 491 7.66 -0.53 -31.19
CA ASP A 491 9.01 -0.34 -31.76
C ASP A 491 9.55 1.09 -31.62
N ASP A 492 8.73 2.10 -31.29
CA ASP A 492 9.12 3.53 -31.30
C ASP A 492 9.12 4.21 -29.91
N LEU A 493 8.76 3.53 -28.83
CA LEU A 493 8.75 4.15 -27.50
C LEU A 493 10.14 4.21 -26.87
N SER A 494 10.54 5.41 -26.40
CA SER A 494 11.77 5.62 -25.66
C SER A 494 11.78 4.87 -24.31
N ASP A 495 12.97 4.56 -23.78
CA ASP A 495 13.11 3.80 -22.53
C ASP A 495 12.47 4.48 -21.30
N GLU A 496 12.24 5.80 -21.36
CA GLU A 496 11.55 6.57 -20.29
C GLU A 496 10.04 6.40 -20.34
N GLU A 497 9.44 6.17 -21.50
CA GLU A 497 7.99 5.92 -21.66
C GLU A 497 7.59 4.51 -21.25
N LYS A 498 8.52 3.55 -21.29
CA LYS A 498 8.30 2.17 -20.80
C LYS A 498 8.10 2.08 -19.29
N VAL A 499 8.55 3.08 -18.53
CA VAL A 499 8.39 3.14 -17.06
C VAL A 499 6.95 3.51 -16.64
N LEU A 500 6.18 4.15 -17.55
CA LEU A 500 4.78 4.52 -17.32
C LEU A 500 3.78 3.39 -17.68
N GLU A 501 4.26 2.31 -18.28
CA GLU A 501 3.44 1.13 -18.53
C GLU A 501 3.40 0.24 -17.28
N SER A 502 2.55 0.58 -16.31
CA SER A 502 2.23 -0.34 -15.23
C SER A 502 1.39 -1.48 -15.79
N VAL A 503 2.05 -2.59 -16.09
CA VAL A 503 1.37 -3.88 -16.30
C VAL A 503 0.82 -4.29 -14.94
N ILE A 504 -0.48 -4.12 -14.73
CA ILE A 504 -1.17 -4.68 -13.56
C ILE A 504 -1.53 -6.13 -13.92
N PRO A 505 -0.94 -7.13 -13.27
CA PRO A 505 -1.39 -8.50 -13.42
C PRO A 505 -2.74 -8.63 -12.71
N LEU A 506 -3.81 -8.90 -13.45
CA LEU A 506 -5.04 -9.41 -12.89
C LEU A 506 -4.79 -10.86 -12.41
N ALA A 507 -4.73 -11.02 -11.13
CA ALA A 507 -5.00 -12.19 -10.31
C ALA A 507 -3.89 -12.51 -9.31
N ASN A 508 -4.27 -12.41 -8.07
CA ASN A 508 -3.63 -13.05 -6.92
C ASN A 508 -3.36 -14.53 -7.20
N THR A 509 -2.11 -14.92 -7.23
CA THR A 509 -1.69 -16.24 -6.76
C THR A 509 -0.30 -16.12 -6.17
N SER A 510 -0.28 -16.13 -4.85
CA SER A 510 0.89 -16.46 -4.06
C SER A 510 1.42 -17.83 -4.47
N ALA A 511 2.65 -17.89 -4.98
CA ALA A 511 3.45 -19.11 -4.90
C ALA A 511 4.92 -18.75 -5.02
N ASN A 512 5.59 -18.77 -3.89
CA ASN A 512 7.01 -19.04 -3.80
C ASN A 512 7.26 -20.45 -4.33
N SER A 513 8.03 -20.60 -5.39
CA SER A 513 8.94 -21.73 -5.56
C SER A 513 9.85 -21.46 -6.73
N GLU A 514 11.11 -21.27 -6.41
CA GLU A 514 12.23 -21.46 -7.34
C GLU A 514 12.22 -22.93 -7.80
N THR A 515 11.85 -23.17 -9.04
CA THR A 515 12.21 -24.37 -9.79
C THR A 515 12.36 -23.95 -11.22
N GLU A 516 13.61 -24.02 -11.69
CA GLU A 516 13.91 -24.10 -13.11
C GLU A 516 13.15 -25.28 -13.71
N SER A 517 12.07 -24.99 -14.44
CA SER A 517 11.49 -25.94 -15.36
C SER A 517 11.13 -25.21 -16.64
N SER A 518 11.89 -25.62 -17.65
CA SER A 518 11.63 -25.62 -19.08
C SER A 518 10.15 -25.41 -19.46
N ASP A 519 10.03 -24.57 -20.49
CA ASP A 519 9.01 -24.59 -21.53
C ASP A 519 7.58 -24.21 -21.19
N MET A 520 7.13 -23.16 -21.91
CA MET A 520 5.76 -22.88 -22.27
C MET A 520 4.88 -22.12 -21.26
N ASP A 521 5.37 -21.03 -20.71
CA ASP A 521 4.45 -19.99 -20.27
C ASP A 521 4.47 -18.83 -21.27
N LEU A 522 3.62 -18.97 -22.30
CA LEU A 522 3.13 -17.82 -23.05
C LEU A 522 2.41 -16.93 -22.03
N ILE A 523 3.01 -15.82 -21.72
CA ILE A 523 2.37 -14.78 -20.91
C ILE A 523 1.10 -14.41 -21.68
N PRO A 524 -0.11 -14.67 -21.13
CA PRO A 524 -1.33 -14.25 -21.79
C PRO A 524 -1.24 -12.73 -21.95
N PHE A 525 -1.51 -12.22 -23.13
CA PHE A 525 -1.53 -10.79 -23.41
C PHE A 525 -2.58 -10.16 -22.48
N THR A 526 -2.13 -9.57 -21.39
CA THR A 526 -2.97 -8.82 -20.46
C THR A 526 -3.27 -7.47 -21.11
N GLY A 527 -4.54 -7.06 -21.11
CA GLY A 527 -4.95 -5.79 -21.66
C GLY A 527 -4.12 -4.63 -21.10
N ARG A 528 -3.88 -3.60 -21.91
CA ARG A 528 -3.16 -2.40 -21.50
C ARG A 528 -4.10 -1.46 -20.77
N LEU A 529 -3.74 -1.04 -19.56
CA LEU A 529 -4.46 -0.03 -18.80
C LEU A 529 -3.87 1.35 -19.10
N LEU A 530 -4.68 2.25 -19.59
CA LEU A 530 -4.36 3.64 -19.83
C LEU A 530 -5.20 4.53 -18.93
N THR A 531 -4.62 5.59 -18.39
CA THR A 531 -5.32 6.56 -17.55
C THR A 531 -5.43 7.88 -18.28
N ALA A 532 -6.62 8.48 -18.23
CA ALA A 532 -6.88 9.82 -18.71
C ALA A 532 -7.65 10.59 -17.64
N GLU A 533 -7.57 11.91 -17.66
CA GLU A 533 -8.32 12.78 -16.73
C GLU A 533 -9.13 13.81 -17.50
N PHE A 534 -10.43 13.90 -17.22
CA PHE A 534 -11.20 15.07 -17.52
C PHE A 534 -10.95 16.14 -16.47
N ILE A 535 -10.55 17.33 -16.89
CA ILE A 535 -10.27 18.46 -16.02
C ILE A 535 -11.22 19.60 -16.44
N VAL A 536 -12.14 19.92 -15.54
CA VAL A 536 -13.06 21.05 -15.73
C VAL A 536 -12.62 22.18 -14.84
N ARG A 537 -12.28 23.33 -15.48
CA ARG A 537 -11.94 24.57 -14.78
C ARG A 537 -13.14 25.50 -14.82
N TYR A 538 -13.51 26.08 -13.71
CA TYR A 538 -14.67 26.96 -13.65
C TYR A 538 -14.47 28.09 -12.65
N HIS A 539 -15.08 29.24 -12.93
CA HIS A 539 -15.11 30.36 -12.03
C HIS A 539 -16.48 31.11 -12.09
N SER A 540 -16.79 31.76 -10.99
CA SER A 540 -17.86 32.71 -10.86
C SER A 540 -17.25 34.14 -10.75
N ASP A 541 -18.04 35.19 -11.02
CA ASP A 541 -17.58 36.58 -10.92
C ASP A 541 -17.32 37.07 -9.49
N ILE A 542 -17.21 36.18 -8.50
CA ILE A 542 -16.94 36.53 -7.14
C ILE A 542 -15.49 36.89 -6.98
N THR A 543 -15.25 38.16 -6.70
CA THR A 543 -13.93 38.69 -6.37
C THR A 543 -13.74 38.82 -4.86
N SER A 544 -12.55 38.58 -4.35
CA SER A 544 -12.22 38.89 -2.95
C SER A 544 -12.15 40.39 -2.71
N ASP A 545 -12.15 40.80 -1.43
CA ASP A 545 -11.93 42.22 -1.04
C ASP A 545 -10.62 42.80 -1.60
N GLU A 546 -9.69 41.94 -1.98
CA GLU A 546 -8.41 42.28 -2.60
C GLU A 546 -8.45 42.30 -4.14
N GLY A 547 -9.61 42.08 -4.77
CA GLY A 547 -9.81 42.14 -6.23
C GLY A 547 -9.36 40.87 -6.96
N HIS A 548 -9.05 39.79 -6.27
CA HIS A 548 -8.67 38.54 -6.91
C HIS A 548 -9.90 37.68 -7.22
N SER A 549 -9.98 37.15 -8.44
CA SER A 549 -10.94 36.15 -8.83
C SER A 549 -10.41 34.74 -8.53
N PHE A 550 -11.32 33.84 -8.19
CA PHE A 550 -10.97 32.45 -7.84
C PHE A 550 -11.49 31.48 -8.88
N GLU A 551 -10.62 30.61 -9.34
CA GLU A 551 -10.92 29.46 -10.21
C GLU A 551 -10.90 28.17 -9.39
N ARG A 552 -11.80 27.26 -9.70
CA ARG A 552 -11.82 25.89 -9.17
C ARG A 552 -11.63 24.89 -10.29
N LYS A 553 -11.14 23.72 -9.93
CA LYS A 553 -10.94 22.59 -10.83
C LYS A 553 -11.70 21.38 -10.29
N CYS A 554 -12.44 20.74 -11.18
CA CYS A 554 -13.05 19.44 -10.91
C CYS A 554 -12.36 18.41 -11.83
N LYS A 555 -11.97 17.28 -11.31
CA LYS A 555 -11.30 16.22 -12.05
C LYS A 555 -12.14 14.95 -12.02
N LEU A 556 -12.09 14.20 -13.12
CA LEU A 556 -12.63 12.86 -13.22
C LEU A 556 -11.57 11.99 -13.90
N PRO A 557 -10.87 11.14 -13.15
CA PRO A 557 -9.97 10.15 -13.73
C PRO A 557 -10.77 9.08 -14.45
N ILE A 558 -10.30 8.66 -15.64
CA ILE A 558 -10.87 7.56 -16.42
C ILE A 558 -9.77 6.53 -16.65
N ALA A 559 -10.01 5.31 -16.19
CA ALA A 559 -9.17 4.17 -16.46
C ALA A 559 -9.73 3.39 -17.66
N VAL A 560 -8.95 3.33 -18.74
CA VAL A 560 -9.34 2.64 -19.97
C VAL A 560 -8.52 1.35 -20.10
N SER A 561 -9.19 0.22 -19.99
CA SER A 561 -8.58 -1.10 -20.23
C SER A 561 -8.78 -1.47 -21.69
N ILE A 562 -7.70 -1.45 -22.48
CA ILE A 562 -7.73 -1.87 -23.88
C ILE A 562 -7.42 -3.35 -23.96
N ILE A 563 -8.40 -4.13 -24.37
CA ILE A 563 -8.27 -5.58 -24.50
C ILE A 563 -8.13 -5.91 -25.99
N PRO A 564 -7.15 -6.74 -26.38
CA PRO A 564 -7.10 -7.19 -27.75
C PRO A 564 -8.34 -8.04 -28.08
N ALA A 565 -9.01 -7.71 -29.20
CA ALA A 565 -10.20 -8.41 -29.64
C ALA A 565 -9.89 -9.84 -30.04
N VAL A 566 -8.74 -10.05 -30.66
CA VAL A 566 -8.25 -11.35 -31.11
C VAL A 566 -6.82 -11.52 -30.60
N THR A 567 -6.55 -12.61 -29.89
CA THR A 567 -5.24 -12.92 -29.31
C THR A 567 -4.71 -14.25 -29.83
N VAL A 568 -3.42 -14.45 -29.65
CA VAL A 568 -2.81 -15.76 -29.88
C VAL A 568 -2.47 -16.37 -28.55
N SER A 569 -3.01 -17.54 -28.28
CA SER A 569 -2.81 -18.27 -27.03
C SER A 569 -1.62 -19.23 -27.08
N ALA A 570 -1.33 -19.81 -28.22
CA ALA A 570 -0.20 -20.71 -28.42
C ALA A 570 0.20 -20.78 -29.91
N TRP A 571 1.42 -21.24 -30.17
CA TRP A 571 1.84 -21.56 -31.51
C TRP A 571 2.77 -22.77 -31.50
N HIS A 572 2.76 -23.52 -32.62
CA HIS A 572 3.57 -24.70 -32.78
C HIS A 572 4.14 -24.74 -34.19
N VAL A 573 5.24 -25.47 -34.38
CA VAL A 573 5.79 -25.75 -35.69
C VAL A 573 5.67 -27.23 -35.97
N LEU A 574 4.96 -27.58 -37.03
CA LEU A 574 4.80 -28.96 -37.47
C LEU A 574 5.56 -29.20 -38.79
N PRO A 575 5.93 -30.46 -39.09
CA PRO A 575 6.52 -30.77 -40.37
C PRO A 575 5.58 -30.38 -41.52
N GLY A 576 6.11 -29.84 -42.59
CA GLY A 576 5.35 -29.54 -43.81
C GLY A 576 5.31 -30.69 -44.79
N ASP A 577 4.63 -30.49 -45.92
CA ASP A 577 4.54 -31.50 -47.01
C ASP A 577 5.86 -31.76 -47.68
N SER A 578 6.87 -30.90 -47.44
CA SER A 578 8.22 -31.08 -47.94
C SER A 578 9.25 -30.83 -46.82
N PRO A 579 10.49 -31.36 -46.94
CA PRO A 579 11.58 -31.11 -45.98
C PRO A 579 11.90 -29.64 -45.85
N PHE A 580 11.55 -28.82 -46.85
CA PHE A 580 11.86 -27.37 -46.92
C PHE A 580 10.70 -26.49 -46.51
N SER A 581 9.61 -27.04 -45.98
CA SER A 581 8.44 -26.34 -45.52
C SER A 581 8.06 -26.76 -44.11
N ARG A 582 7.37 -25.90 -43.38
CA ARG A 582 6.79 -26.16 -42.05
C ARG A 582 5.38 -25.58 -41.99
N TYR A 583 4.54 -26.21 -41.22
CA TYR A 583 3.27 -25.62 -40.82
C TYR A 583 3.48 -24.84 -39.53
N ILE A 584 3.30 -23.55 -39.58
CA ILE A 584 3.18 -22.71 -38.36
C ILE A 584 1.70 -22.80 -38.00
N VAL A 585 1.42 -23.44 -36.88
CA VAL A 585 0.08 -23.61 -36.35
C VAL A 585 -0.10 -22.62 -35.22
N VAL A 586 -1.05 -21.71 -35.40
CA VAL A 586 -1.31 -20.62 -34.44
C VAL A 586 -2.69 -20.84 -33.83
N ASP A 587 -2.76 -20.91 -32.52
CA ASP A 587 -4.02 -20.99 -31.77
C ASP A 587 -4.53 -19.56 -31.53
N VAL A 588 -5.55 -19.16 -32.26
CA VAL A 588 -6.13 -17.82 -32.26
C VAL A 588 -7.41 -17.82 -31.42
N THR A 589 -7.46 -16.98 -30.41
CA THR A 589 -8.58 -16.85 -29.48
C THR A 589 -9.36 -15.58 -29.74
N ASN A 590 -10.66 -15.69 -29.91
CA ASN A 590 -11.58 -14.57 -29.96
C ASN A 590 -11.94 -14.15 -28.52
N SER A 591 -11.49 -12.99 -28.08
CA SER A 591 -11.73 -12.50 -26.70
C SER A 591 -13.07 -11.76 -26.56
N THR A 592 -13.82 -11.60 -27.66
CA THR A 592 -15.08 -10.83 -27.68
C THR A 592 -16.32 -11.68 -27.48
N GLU A 593 -17.47 -11.04 -27.31
CA GLU A 593 -18.79 -11.67 -27.21
C GLU A 593 -19.47 -11.86 -28.59
N HIS A 594 -18.75 -11.58 -29.70
CA HIS A 594 -19.27 -11.63 -31.05
C HIS A 594 -18.40 -12.51 -31.92
N ASP A 595 -18.99 -13.04 -33.02
CA ASP A 595 -18.27 -13.89 -33.98
C ASP A 595 -17.16 -13.07 -34.67
N ALA A 596 -15.98 -13.65 -34.77
CA ALA A 596 -14.84 -13.09 -35.47
C ALA A 596 -14.62 -13.84 -36.79
N GLU A 597 -14.46 -13.12 -37.90
CA GLU A 597 -14.04 -13.65 -39.18
C GLU A 597 -12.51 -13.55 -39.28
N LEU A 598 -11.83 -14.67 -39.47
CA LEU A 598 -10.38 -14.70 -39.72
C LEU A 598 -10.14 -14.93 -41.21
N VAL A 599 -9.19 -14.21 -41.76
CA VAL A 599 -8.71 -14.36 -43.15
C VAL A 599 -7.20 -14.65 -43.10
N TYR A 600 -6.78 -15.80 -43.64
CA TYR A 600 -5.38 -16.28 -43.64
C TYR A 600 -5.04 -17.02 -44.92
N SER A 601 -3.76 -17.23 -45.21
CA SER A 601 -3.22 -18.03 -46.29
C SER A 601 -4.07 -18.03 -47.60
N ASN A 602 -3.80 -17.09 -48.50
CA ASN A 602 -4.50 -16.95 -49.79
C ASN A 602 -6.02 -16.77 -49.69
N ALA A 603 -6.46 -15.93 -48.77
CA ALA A 603 -7.85 -15.55 -48.53
C ALA A 603 -8.76 -16.70 -48.06
N ARG A 604 -8.22 -17.70 -47.40
CA ARG A 604 -9.06 -18.68 -46.67
C ARG A 604 -9.77 -17.95 -45.54
N ARG A 605 -11.03 -18.29 -45.34
CA ARG A 605 -11.86 -17.65 -44.28
C ARG A 605 -12.27 -18.70 -43.25
N MET A 606 -12.29 -18.32 -42.00
CA MET A 606 -12.73 -19.11 -40.87
C MET A 606 -13.50 -18.22 -39.89
N TYR A 607 -14.57 -18.74 -39.30
CA TYR A 607 -15.31 -18.05 -38.24
C TYR A 607 -14.94 -18.62 -36.88
N VAL A 608 -14.66 -17.74 -35.90
CA VAL A 608 -14.38 -18.12 -34.53
C VAL A 608 -15.49 -17.58 -33.65
N LEU A 609 -16.15 -18.49 -32.95
CA LEU A 609 -17.27 -18.14 -32.07
C LEU A 609 -16.75 -17.31 -30.85
N PRO A 610 -17.67 -16.62 -30.15
CA PRO A 610 -17.33 -15.85 -28.97
C PRO A 610 -16.58 -16.67 -27.92
N LYS A 611 -15.49 -16.16 -27.40
CA LYS A 611 -14.66 -16.79 -26.35
C LYS A 611 -14.06 -18.15 -26.76
N GLU A 612 -14.08 -18.53 -28.03
CA GLU A 612 -13.49 -19.75 -28.52
C GLU A 612 -12.09 -19.54 -29.09
N THR A 613 -11.32 -20.63 -29.11
CA THR A 613 -9.99 -20.69 -29.72
C THR A 613 -10.05 -21.61 -30.95
N CYS A 614 -9.53 -21.14 -32.07
CA CYS A 614 -9.37 -21.93 -33.26
C CYS A 614 -7.90 -22.11 -33.62
N ARG A 615 -7.62 -23.21 -34.32
CA ARG A 615 -6.27 -23.55 -34.73
C ARG A 615 -6.08 -23.25 -36.21
N VAL A 616 -5.16 -22.32 -36.51
CA VAL A 616 -4.89 -21.81 -37.88
C VAL A 616 -3.56 -22.34 -38.38
N PRO A 617 -3.56 -23.32 -39.35
CA PRO A 617 -2.33 -23.78 -39.93
C PRO A 617 -1.89 -22.94 -41.13
N ILE A 618 -0.66 -22.43 -41.09
CA ILE A 618 -0.05 -21.61 -42.16
C ILE A 618 1.20 -22.32 -42.69
N LEU A 619 1.23 -22.64 -43.97
CA LEU A 619 2.41 -23.22 -44.60
C LEU A 619 3.45 -22.11 -44.83
N SER A 620 4.63 -22.29 -44.23
CA SER A 620 5.78 -21.39 -44.38
C SER A 620 6.99 -22.18 -44.93
N PRO A 621 7.73 -21.63 -45.89
CA PRO A 621 8.99 -22.22 -46.26
C PRO A 621 10.02 -22.09 -45.10
N CYS A 622 10.95 -23.01 -45.00
CA CYS A 622 12.08 -22.85 -44.06
C CYS A 622 12.90 -21.61 -44.42
N CYS A 623 13.47 -20.97 -43.42
CA CYS A 623 14.32 -19.80 -43.64
C CYS A 623 15.61 -20.15 -44.32
N SER A 624 15.78 -19.67 -45.57
CA SER A 624 16.97 -19.94 -46.39
C SER A 624 18.22 -19.18 -45.90
N ASP A 625 18.01 -18.11 -45.15
CA ASP A 625 19.09 -17.23 -44.67
C ASP A 625 19.81 -17.80 -43.44
N VAL A 626 19.19 -18.80 -42.78
CA VAL A 626 19.74 -19.51 -41.64
C VAL A 626 19.79 -21.01 -41.95
N THR A 627 20.99 -21.58 -42.02
CA THR A 627 21.19 -23.01 -42.24
C THR A 627 21.39 -23.73 -40.91
N GLY A 628 21.11 -25.07 -40.92
CA GLY A 628 21.37 -25.93 -39.78
C GLY A 628 22.81 -25.77 -39.25
N GLY A 629 22.95 -25.79 -37.93
CA GLY A 629 24.22 -25.58 -37.25
C GLY A 629 24.57 -24.11 -36.95
N ALA A 630 23.84 -23.12 -37.50
CA ALA A 630 24.14 -21.71 -37.25
C ALA A 630 24.04 -21.34 -35.75
N PHE A 631 23.05 -21.83 -35.04
CA PHE A 631 22.88 -21.60 -33.58
C PHE A 631 23.98 -22.32 -32.77
N HIS A 632 24.43 -23.48 -33.22
CA HIS A 632 25.54 -24.19 -32.56
C HIS A 632 26.84 -23.45 -32.76
N GLN A 633 27.11 -22.96 -33.95
CA GLN A 633 28.27 -22.13 -34.25
C GLN A 633 28.26 -20.81 -33.48
N ALA A 634 27.11 -20.19 -33.30
CA ALA A 634 26.97 -19.00 -32.50
C ALA A 634 27.37 -19.22 -31.02
N LYS A 635 27.02 -20.36 -30.43
CA LYS A 635 27.45 -20.75 -29.08
C LYS A 635 28.93 -21.03 -28.93
N GLN A 636 29.64 -21.36 -30.02
CA GLN A 636 31.08 -21.66 -30.00
C GLN A 636 31.95 -20.42 -30.22
N ARG A 637 31.41 -19.30 -30.64
CA ARG A 637 32.16 -18.06 -30.94
C ARG A 637 32.49 -17.23 -29.69
N GLY A 638 33.75 -17.03 -29.40
CA GLY A 638 34.28 -15.95 -28.56
C GLY A 638 33.77 -15.81 -27.15
N SER A 639 33.60 -14.58 -26.70
CA SER A 639 33.09 -14.27 -25.36
C SER A 639 31.58 -14.46 -25.26
N HIS A 640 31.07 -14.66 -24.03
CA HIS A 640 29.64 -14.82 -23.76
C HIS A 640 28.76 -13.70 -24.36
N MET A 641 29.27 -12.47 -24.42
CA MET A 641 28.60 -11.35 -25.04
C MET A 641 28.45 -11.50 -26.56
N MET A 642 29.50 -11.99 -27.27
CA MET A 642 29.43 -12.27 -28.71
C MET A 642 28.47 -13.41 -29.05
N GLN A 643 28.43 -14.44 -28.20
CA GLN A 643 27.48 -15.55 -28.35
C GLN A 643 26.04 -15.08 -28.22
N LYS A 644 25.77 -14.20 -27.24
CA LYS A 644 24.43 -13.60 -27.03
C LYS A 644 24.03 -12.73 -28.22
N MET A 645 24.93 -11.86 -28.71
CA MET A 645 24.64 -11.00 -29.86
C MET A 645 24.37 -11.81 -31.15
N GLU A 646 25.13 -12.86 -31.40
CA GLU A 646 24.94 -13.68 -32.61
C GLU A 646 23.62 -14.50 -32.50
N THR A 647 23.30 -15.02 -31.31
CA THR A 647 22.05 -15.72 -31.10
C THR A 647 20.84 -14.79 -31.28
N GLU A 648 20.95 -13.57 -30.83
CA GLU A 648 19.89 -12.55 -31.01
C GLU A 648 19.76 -12.12 -32.46
N ARG A 649 20.86 -11.99 -33.18
CA ARG A 649 20.83 -11.74 -34.62
C ARG A 649 20.13 -12.85 -35.42
N LEU A 650 20.41 -14.11 -35.11
CA LEU A 650 19.75 -15.26 -35.73
C LEU A 650 18.25 -15.29 -35.40
N ARG A 651 17.91 -14.96 -34.16
CA ARG A 651 16.52 -14.81 -33.71
C ARG A 651 15.79 -13.77 -34.53
N LEU A 652 16.32 -12.56 -34.66
CA LEU A 652 15.73 -11.48 -35.45
C LEU A 652 15.51 -11.83 -36.93
N ILE A 653 16.45 -12.59 -37.56
CA ILE A 653 16.29 -13.06 -38.94
C ILE A 653 15.09 -14.00 -39.04
N LEU A 654 14.93 -14.94 -38.10
CA LEU A 654 13.83 -15.88 -38.09
C LEU A 654 12.50 -15.19 -37.77
N GLU A 655 12.50 -14.25 -36.86
CA GLU A 655 11.32 -13.41 -36.55
C GLU A 655 10.84 -12.64 -37.78
N ASN A 656 11.75 -12.01 -38.50
CA ASN A 656 11.41 -11.32 -39.73
C ASN A 656 10.94 -12.27 -40.84
N HIS A 657 11.47 -13.50 -40.88
CA HIS A 657 10.98 -14.53 -41.79
C HIS A 657 9.55 -14.94 -41.45
N VAL A 658 9.25 -15.19 -40.19
CA VAL A 658 7.90 -15.58 -39.73
C VAL A 658 6.90 -14.44 -39.98
N SER A 659 7.23 -13.20 -39.64
CA SER A 659 6.33 -12.07 -39.83
C SER A 659 5.97 -11.82 -41.30
N LYS A 660 6.84 -12.18 -42.24
CA LYS A 660 6.54 -12.11 -43.67
C LYS A 660 5.53 -13.15 -44.15
N HIS A 661 5.44 -14.32 -43.48
CA HIS A 661 4.57 -15.44 -43.87
C HIS A 661 3.33 -15.57 -43.01
N LEU A 662 3.30 -14.96 -41.84
CA LEU A 662 2.18 -14.93 -40.91
C LEU A 662 1.29 -13.71 -41.17
N ASP A 663 0.38 -13.77 -42.13
CA ASP A 663 -0.64 -12.74 -42.35
C ASP A 663 -2.00 -13.36 -41.96
N ILE A 664 -2.43 -13.05 -40.73
CA ILE A 664 -3.76 -13.40 -40.23
C ILE A 664 -4.50 -12.09 -39.97
N ARG A 665 -5.51 -11.81 -40.75
CA ARG A 665 -6.38 -10.66 -40.57
C ARG A 665 -7.68 -11.12 -39.94
N TRP A 666 -8.25 -10.26 -39.13
CA TRP A 666 -9.51 -10.51 -38.47
C TRP A 666 -10.46 -9.33 -38.62
N ALA A 667 -11.76 -9.62 -38.64
CA ALA A 667 -12.82 -8.62 -38.62
C ALA A 667 -13.95 -9.10 -37.71
N ILE A 668 -14.53 -8.16 -36.95
CA ILE A 668 -15.70 -8.41 -36.11
C ILE A 668 -16.78 -7.42 -36.56
N PRO A 669 -17.66 -7.83 -37.49
CA PRO A 669 -18.64 -6.92 -38.10
C PRO A 669 -19.61 -6.31 -37.08
N ALA A 670 -19.97 -7.03 -36.02
CA ALA A 670 -20.88 -6.57 -34.99
C ALA A 670 -20.35 -5.34 -34.21
N LEU A 671 -19.03 -5.22 -34.09
CA LEU A 671 -18.36 -4.10 -33.41
C LEU A 671 -17.76 -3.11 -34.41
N ASN A 672 -17.85 -3.40 -35.71
CA ASN A 672 -17.21 -2.62 -36.79
C ASN A 672 -15.72 -2.40 -36.59
N ILE A 673 -15.01 -3.46 -36.16
CA ILE A 673 -13.56 -3.45 -35.93
C ILE A 673 -12.89 -4.49 -36.80
N GLU A 674 -11.69 -4.16 -37.27
CA GLU A 674 -10.83 -5.05 -38.05
C GLU A 674 -9.37 -4.85 -37.63
N GLY A 675 -8.54 -5.84 -37.85
CA GLY A 675 -7.15 -5.74 -37.49
C GLY A 675 -6.34 -6.95 -38.00
N GLN A 676 -5.09 -6.96 -37.63
CA GLN A 676 -4.17 -8.06 -37.89
C GLN A 676 -3.79 -8.72 -36.57
N VAL A 677 -3.62 -10.04 -36.58
CA VAL A 677 -3.17 -10.76 -35.36
C VAL A 677 -1.76 -10.33 -35.02
N PRO A 678 -1.52 -9.85 -33.78
CA PRO A 678 -0.19 -9.40 -33.38
C PRO A 678 0.78 -10.59 -33.28
N VAL A 679 1.86 -10.57 -34.03
CA VAL A 679 2.83 -11.65 -34.12
C VAL A 679 4.04 -11.43 -33.22
N GLY A 680 4.36 -10.18 -32.86
CA GLY A 680 5.60 -9.79 -32.20
C GLY A 680 5.87 -10.47 -30.86
N SER A 681 4.85 -10.61 -29.99
CA SER A 681 4.99 -11.25 -28.66
C SER A 681 5.08 -12.78 -28.72
N LEU A 682 4.72 -13.40 -29.87
CA LEU A 682 4.69 -14.85 -30.07
C LEU A 682 6.08 -15.46 -30.27
N LEU A 683 7.02 -14.68 -30.72
CA LEU A 683 8.29 -15.16 -31.23
C LEU A 683 9.38 -15.30 -30.16
N SER A 684 9.00 -15.35 -28.90
CA SER A 684 9.95 -15.45 -27.77
C SER A 684 10.62 -16.83 -27.67
N SER A 685 9.99 -17.89 -28.20
CA SER A 685 10.52 -19.25 -28.09
C SER A 685 11.59 -19.55 -29.15
N VAL A 686 12.84 -19.43 -28.78
CA VAL A 686 13.99 -19.80 -29.64
C VAL A 686 13.94 -21.28 -30.04
N SER A 687 13.37 -22.17 -29.25
CA SER A 687 13.23 -23.60 -29.57
C SER A 687 12.31 -23.85 -30.76
N LEU A 688 11.20 -23.11 -30.83
CA LEU A 688 10.26 -23.19 -31.97
C LEU A 688 10.83 -22.52 -33.21
N LEU A 689 11.49 -21.38 -33.07
CA LEU A 689 12.13 -20.68 -34.17
C LEU A 689 13.23 -21.53 -34.83
N LYS A 690 14.00 -22.31 -34.08
CA LYS A 690 14.99 -23.23 -34.61
C LYS A 690 14.40 -24.29 -35.55
N GLN A 691 13.15 -24.70 -35.36
CA GLN A 691 12.48 -25.65 -36.24
C GLN A 691 12.17 -25.07 -37.63
N LEU A 692 12.19 -23.75 -37.78
CA LEU A 692 12.02 -23.05 -39.05
C LEU A 692 13.33 -22.87 -39.83
N VAL A 693 14.47 -23.24 -39.23
CA VAL A 693 15.77 -23.23 -39.90
C VAL A 693 15.79 -24.28 -41.01
N LEU A 694 16.42 -23.94 -42.10
CA LEU A 694 16.65 -24.91 -43.18
C LEU A 694 17.50 -26.06 -42.67
N PRO A 695 17.01 -27.31 -42.67
CA PRO A 695 17.79 -28.44 -42.18
C PRO A 695 19.04 -28.66 -43.05
N ALA A 696 20.19 -28.95 -42.41
CA ALA A 696 21.41 -29.25 -43.09
C ALA A 696 21.30 -30.53 -43.97
N ILE A 697 20.64 -31.55 -43.39
CA ILE A 697 20.34 -32.81 -44.07
C ILE A 697 18.89 -33.19 -43.86
N SER A 698 18.20 -33.55 -44.93
CA SER A 698 16.83 -34.07 -44.92
C SER A 698 16.83 -35.52 -45.35
N LEU A 699 16.07 -36.34 -44.66
CA LEU A 699 15.95 -37.77 -44.90
C LEU A 699 14.51 -38.15 -45.23
N ASP A 700 14.26 -38.58 -46.47
CA ASP A 700 12.94 -39.11 -46.88
C ASP A 700 12.95 -40.62 -46.87
N PHE A 701 11.94 -41.22 -46.33
CA PHE A 701 11.80 -42.67 -46.23
C PHE A 701 10.90 -43.25 -47.30
N TYR A 702 11.33 -44.38 -47.91
CA TYR A 702 10.49 -45.17 -48.75
C TYR A 702 10.45 -46.57 -48.16
N VAL A 703 9.29 -47.14 -47.95
CA VAL A 703 9.10 -48.52 -47.47
C VAL A 703 8.52 -49.33 -48.57
N ASN A 704 9.23 -50.40 -48.96
CA ASN A 704 8.84 -51.24 -50.08
C ASN A 704 8.52 -50.48 -51.39
N GLY A 705 9.29 -49.39 -51.64
CA GLY A 705 9.15 -48.52 -52.82
C GLY A 705 8.04 -47.51 -52.78
N LYS A 706 7.30 -47.38 -51.65
CA LYS A 706 6.31 -46.31 -51.41
C LYS A 706 6.89 -45.28 -50.47
N GLN A 707 6.70 -44.00 -50.78
CA GLN A 707 7.08 -42.90 -49.88
C GLN A 707 6.25 -43.00 -48.61
N TYR A 708 6.91 -42.91 -47.47
CA TYR A 708 6.29 -42.92 -46.16
C TYR A 708 5.84 -41.51 -45.81
N VAL A 709 4.57 -41.35 -45.44
CA VAL A 709 3.98 -40.11 -44.95
C VAL A 709 3.56 -40.37 -43.50
N SER A 710 3.90 -39.49 -42.59
CA SER A 710 4.05 -39.70 -41.14
C SER A 710 2.79 -40.11 -40.35
N GLU A 711 1.67 -40.46 -40.96
CA GLU A 711 0.42 -40.77 -40.22
C GLU A 711 0.01 -42.26 -40.29
N ASP A 712 0.65 -43.07 -41.12
CA ASP A 712 0.28 -44.48 -41.31
C ASP A 712 1.31 -45.43 -40.72
N ASP A 713 0.89 -46.27 -39.77
CA ASP A 713 1.73 -47.39 -39.31
C ASP A 713 1.88 -48.43 -40.41
N VAL A 714 3.11 -48.76 -40.71
CA VAL A 714 3.40 -49.82 -41.70
C VAL A 714 3.17 -51.19 -41.06
N ALA A 715 2.13 -51.89 -41.48
CA ALA A 715 1.84 -53.24 -40.98
C ALA A 715 2.78 -54.30 -41.63
N VAL A 716 3.48 -55.06 -40.76
CA VAL A 716 4.49 -56.06 -41.16
C VAL A 716 4.34 -57.32 -40.34
N GLY A 717 4.54 -58.47 -40.93
CA GLY A 717 4.58 -59.79 -40.23
C GLY A 717 5.95 -60.04 -39.58
N ILE A 718 5.98 -60.77 -38.45
CA ILE A 718 7.24 -61.25 -37.85
C ILE A 718 8.01 -62.11 -38.89
N GLY A 719 9.33 -61.86 -39.02
CA GLY A 719 10.21 -62.55 -39.96
C GLY A 719 10.07 -62.06 -41.39
N GLN A 720 9.18 -61.15 -41.72
CA GLN A 720 9.02 -60.59 -43.06
C GLN A 720 10.14 -59.59 -43.36
N PHE A 721 10.75 -59.75 -44.57
CA PHE A 721 11.73 -58.76 -45.04
C PHE A 721 11.03 -57.52 -45.58
N VAL A 722 11.48 -56.35 -45.10
CA VAL A 722 11.02 -55.05 -45.53
C VAL A 722 12.19 -54.24 -46.04
N THR A 723 12.06 -53.66 -47.21
CA THR A 723 13.08 -52.75 -47.75
C THR A 723 12.75 -51.35 -47.30
N VAL A 724 13.67 -50.74 -46.52
CA VAL A 724 13.64 -49.34 -46.12
C VAL A 724 14.71 -48.61 -46.89
N GLU A 725 14.30 -47.76 -47.81
CA GLU A 725 15.17 -46.90 -48.58
C GLU A 725 15.13 -45.50 -47.97
N VAL A 726 16.32 -44.95 -47.66
CA VAL A 726 16.46 -43.62 -47.13
C VAL A 726 17.12 -42.75 -48.20
N SER A 727 16.35 -41.73 -48.63
CA SER A 727 16.87 -40.71 -49.57
C SER A 727 17.45 -39.55 -48.80
N ILE A 728 18.70 -39.19 -49.03
CA ILE A 728 19.46 -38.19 -48.34
C ILE A 728 19.57 -36.94 -49.22
N ILE A 729 19.11 -35.82 -48.74
CA ILE A 729 19.16 -34.50 -49.40
C ILE A 729 19.91 -33.54 -48.52
N SER A 730 20.94 -32.86 -49.08
CA SER A 730 21.72 -31.84 -48.35
C SER A 730 21.37 -30.43 -48.79
N SER A 731 21.30 -29.51 -47.86
CA SER A 731 21.23 -28.06 -48.11
C SER A 731 22.58 -27.37 -47.95
N LEU A 732 23.63 -28.13 -47.57
CA LEU A 732 24.98 -27.62 -47.34
C LEU A 732 25.68 -27.30 -48.68
N ALA A 733 26.42 -26.20 -48.68
CA ALA A 733 27.21 -25.82 -49.85
C ALA A 733 28.46 -26.71 -50.05
N ALA A 734 28.94 -27.38 -49.01
CA ALA A 734 30.07 -28.28 -49.01
C ALA A 734 29.60 -29.73 -48.92
N GLU A 735 30.32 -30.63 -49.58
CA GLU A 735 30.08 -32.06 -49.55
C GLU A 735 30.19 -32.58 -48.10
N TYR A 736 29.14 -33.31 -47.67
CA TYR A 736 29.10 -33.95 -46.34
C TYR A 736 29.20 -35.47 -46.49
N ASN A 737 30.19 -36.04 -45.81
CA ASN A 737 30.49 -37.45 -45.82
C ASN A 737 30.18 -38.11 -44.49
N GLY A 738 29.29 -39.11 -44.48
CA GLY A 738 28.82 -39.77 -43.26
C GLY A 738 28.52 -41.26 -43.47
N LEU A 739 28.22 -41.95 -42.36
CA LEU A 739 27.72 -43.32 -42.33
C LEU A 739 26.26 -43.28 -41.83
N LEU A 740 25.33 -43.79 -42.65
CA LEU A 740 23.94 -43.92 -42.28
C LEU A 740 23.69 -45.30 -41.66
N SER A 741 23.02 -45.33 -40.53
CA SER A 741 22.50 -46.56 -39.88
C SER A 741 21.06 -46.31 -39.39
N LEU A 742 20.32 -47.41 -39.14
CA LEU A 742 18.99 -47.39 -38.62
C LEU A 742 19.00 -47.85 -37.15
N GLU A 743 18.31 -47.15 -36.30
CA GLU A 743 18.00 -47.52 -34.90
C GLU A 743 16.52 -47.81 -34.77
N CYS A 744 16.16 -48.78 -33.92
CA CYS A 744 14.80 -49.23 -33.69
C CYS A 744 14.45 -49.05 -32.20
N GLU A 745 13.40 -48.32 -31.94
CA GLU A 745 12.83 -48.12 -30.57
C GLU A 745 11.46 -48.78 -30.51
N GLN A 746 11.15 -49.51 -29.43
CA GLN A 746 9.81 -50.06 -29.20
C GLN A 746 8.92 -49.04 -28.49
N GLU A 747 7.70 -48.80 -28.98
CA GLU A 747 6.68 -48.03 -28.30
C GLU A 747 6.03 -48.88 -27.21
N ILE A 748 6.35 -48.64 -25.96
CA ILE A 748 5.68 -49.29 -24.83
C ILE A 748 4.49 -48.40 -24.41
N SER A 749 3.29 -48.84 -24.66
CA SER A 749 2.08 -48.24 -24.14
C SER A 749 2.00 -48.50 -22.62
N HIS A 750 2.22 -47.49 -21.82
CA HIS A 750 2.09 -47.33 -20.36
C HIS A 750 3.37 -47.34 -19.52
N SER A 751 3.64 -46.14 -18.96
CA SER A 751 4.36 -45.85 -17.72
C SER A 751 5.85 -46.10 -17.66
N LEU A 752 6.55 -45.00 -17.42
CA LEU A 752 7.93 -44.87 -16.89
C LEU A 752 9.07 -45.35 -17.86
N GLY A 753 9.53 -44.35 -18.62
CA GLY A 753 10.92 -44.06 -18.91
C GLY A 753 11.99 -45.16 -18.80
N SER A 754 11.99 -46.13 -19.73
CA SER A 754 13.23 -46.74 -20.19
C SER A 754 13.06 -47.05 -21.65
N ASN A 755 13.73 -46.30 -22.51
CA ASN A 755 13.93 -46.66 -23.92
C ASN A 755 14.83 -47.87 -23.90
N ASP A 756 14.26 -49.07 -23.97
CA ASP A 756 15.01 -50.30 -24.14
C ASP A 756 15.39 -50.38 -25.61
N THR A 757 16.62 -49.98 -25.97
CA THR A 757 17.23 -50.14 -27.28
C THR A 757 17.66 -51.56 -27.46
N GLY A 758 16.67 -52.49 -27.39
CA GLY A 758 16.91 -53.90 -27.63
C GLY A 758 17.10 -54.20 -29.14
N ASN A 759 17.71 -55.28 -29.46
CA ASN A 759 17.88 -55.77 -30.85
C ASN A 759 16.54 -56.37 -31.38
N PHE A 760 15.53 -55.53 -31.53
CA PHE A 760 14.20 -55.92 -32.01
C PHE A 760 14.13 -56.04 -33.54
N MET A 761 15.11 -55.47 -34.24
CA MET A 761 15.19 -55.38 -35.67
C MET A 761 16.55 -55.93 -36.16
N LEU A 762 16.50 -56.81 -37.10
CA LEU A 762 17.67 -57.30 -37.79
C LEU A 762 17.85 -56.58 -39.13
N VAL A 763 19.02 -56.02 -39.34
CA VAL A 763 19.41 -55.42 -40.64
C VAL A 763 20.21 -56.42 -41.38
N THR A 764 19.75 -56.84 -42.58
CA THR A 764 20.46 -57.79 -43.46
C THR A 764 21.39 -57.02 -44.39
N GLY A 765 22.67 -57.36 -44.35
CA GLY A 765 23.73 -56.66 -45.12
C GLY A 765 24.52 -55.69 -44.31
N ALA A 766 24.92 -54.58 -44.92
CA ALA A 766 25.69 -53.57 -44.26
C ALA A 766 24.85 -52.76 -43.26
N LYS A 767 25.22 -52.82 -41.95
CA LYS A 767 24.57 -52.03 -40.87
C LYS A 767 24.81 -50.53 -40.95
N LYS A 768 25.93 -50.13 -41.58
CA LYS A 768 26.32 -48.73 -41.81
C LYS A 768 26.63 -48.57 -43.28
N ILE A 769 25.92 -47.69 -43.97
CA ILE A 769 26.13 -47.44 -45.40
C ILE A 769 26.78 -46.03 -45.49
N PRO A 770 27.98 -45.93 -46.17
CA PRO A 770 28.63 -44.65 -46.40
C PRO A 770 27.89 -43.87 -47.48
N PHE A 771 27.81 -42.56 -47.25
CA PHE A 771 27.19 -41.64 -48.19
C PHE A 771 28.00 -40.34 -48.30
N ALA A 772 27.92 -39.68 -49.46
CA ALA A 772 28.50 -38.38 -49.74
C ALA A 772 27.47 -37.53 -50.46
N VAL A 773 27.04 -36.45 -49.83
CA VAL A 773 25.96 -35.58 -50.37
C VAL A 773 26.40 -34.12 -50.35
N ASP A 774 25.99 -33.38 -51.35
CA ASP A 774 26.11 -31.96 -51.48
C ASP A 774 24.77 -31.34 -51.91
N LYS A 775 24.73 -30.04 -52.16
CA LYS A 775 23.50 -29.34 -52.53
C LYS A 775 22.90 -29.81 -53.87
N GLU A 776 23.74 -30.37 -54.76
CA GLU A 776 23.32 -30.76 -56.10
C GLU A 776 23.07 -32.29 -56.22
N ASN A 777 23.75 -33.08 -55.36
CA ASN A 777 23.72 -34.52 -55.45
C ASN A 777 22.84 -35.15 -54.34
N LYS A 778 21.76 -35.80 -54.73
CA LYS A 778 20.92 -36.59 -53.88
C LYS A 778 21.38 -38.07 -53.90
N GLN A 779 21.54 -38.66 -52.71
CA GLN A 779 21.91 -40.07 -52.61
C GLN A 779 20.85 -40.88 -51.85
N SER A 780 20.65 -42.17 -52.24
CA SER A 780 19.77 -43.05 -51.48
C SER A 780 20.56 -44.25 -50.91
N ALA A 781 20.16 -44.69 -49.72
CA ALA A 781 20.69 -45.87 -49.04
C ALA A 781 19.58 -46.84 -48.73
N SER A 782 19.71 -48.10 -49.14
CA SER A 782 18.69 -49.16 -49.01
C SER A 782 19.10 -50.12 -47.90
N PHE A 783 18.21 -50.37 -46.94
CA PHE A 783 18.36 -51.34 -45.88
C PHE A 783 17.28 -52.42 -46.02
N SER A 784 17.65 -53.68 -45.86
CA SER A 784 16.70 -54.79 -45.73
C SER A 784 16.55 -55.11 -44.24
N VAL A 785 15.38 -54.85 -43.66
CA VAL A 785 15.09 -55.02 -42.23
C VAL A 785 14.09 -56.11 -41.99
N THR A 786 14.16 -56.77 -40.82
CA THR A 786 13.26 -57.83 -40.38
C THR A 786 13.03 -57.66 -38.89
N PHE A 787 11.76 -57.69 -38.46
CA PHE A 787 11.42 -57.61 -37.04
C PHE A 787 11.26 -59.02 -36.45
N ILE A 788 11.79 -59.25 -35.26
CA ILE A 788 11.83 -60.55 -34.59
C ILE A 788 10.83 -60.63 -33.39
N VAL A 789 10.21 -59.54 -33.02
CA VAL A 789 9.27 -59.43 -31.89
C VAL A 789 8.02 -58.70 -32.37
N GLU A 790 6.83 -59.05 -31.79
CA GLU A 790 5.58 -58.36 -32.01
C GLU A 790 5.50 -57.04 -31.22
N GLY A 791 4.86 -56.02 -31.80
CA GLY A 791 4.71 -54.71 -31.13
C GLY A 791 4.71 -53.55 -32.11
N SER A 792 4.66 -52.35 -31.55
CA SER A 792 4.82 -51.09 -32.30
C SER A 792 6.25 -50.61 -32.17
N PHE A 793 6.86 -50.29 -33.30
CA PHE A 793 8.26 -49.87 -33.36
C PHE A 793 8.41 -48.58 -34.16
N ARG A 794 9.34 -47.73 -33.73
CA ARG A 794 9.80 -46.54 -34.47
C ARG A 794 11.21 -46.77 -34.95
N VAL A 795 11.41 -46.66 -36.26
CA VAL A 795 12.75 -46.75 -36.88
C VAL A 795 13.25 -45.34 -37.22
N ARG A 796 14.39 -44.96 -36.61
CA ARG A 796 15.05 -43.67 -36.81
C ARG A 796 16.39 -43.86 -37.57
N PRO A 797 16.73 -42.89 -38.44
CA PRO A 797 18.03 -42.85 -39.06
C PRO A 797 19.06 -42.23 -38.11
N LEU A 798 20.23 -42.82 -38.03
CA LEU A 798 21.40 -42.29 -37.31
C LEU A 798 22.55 -42.03 -38.28
N ILE A 799 22.99 -40.78 -38.32
CA ILE A 799 24.16 -40.37 -39.14
C ILE A 799 25.39 -40.26 -38.23
N THR A 800 26.45 -40.99 -38.58
CA THR A 800 27.75 -40.91 -37.93
C THR A 800 28.70 -40.21 -38.90
N PRO A 801 29.34 -39.06 -38.50
CA PRO A 801 30.26 -38.33 -39.38
C PRO A 801 31.51 -39.13 -39.66
N MET A 802 32.06 -38.97 -40.86
CA MET A 802 33.40 -39.49 -41.21
C MET A 802 34.52 -38.65 -40.55
N PRO A 803 35.70 -39.21 -40.33
CA PRO A 803 36.80 -38.45 -39.75
C PRO A 803 37.10 -37.18 -40.56
N GLY A 804 37.07 -36.02 -39.85
CA GLY A 804 37.27 -34.70 -40.46
C GLY A 804 35.97 -33.92 -40.78
N GLN A 805 34.80 -34.55 -40.61
CA GLN A 805 33.50 -33.91 -40.73
C GLN A 805 32.96 -33.54 -39.34
N HIS A 806 32.18 -32.45 -39.27
CA HIS A 806 31.51 -32.05 -38.03
C HIS A 806 30.31 -32.99 -37.75
N ALA A 807 30.11 -33.32 -36.48
CA ALA A 807 28.91 -34.03 -36.04
C ALA A 807 27.67 -33.16 -36.26
N LEU A 808 26.69 -33.69 -36.93
CA LEU A 808 25.39 -33.04 -37.06
C LEU A 808 24.61 -33.27 -35.76
N LEU A 809 23.99 -32.21 -35.25
CA LEU A 809 23.06 -32.30 -34.12
C LEU A 809 21.70 -32.84 -34.63
N PRO A 810 20.89 -33.43 -33.76
CA PRO A 810 19.52 -33.83 -34.11
C PRO A 810 18.70 -32.69 -34.70
N GLU A 811 18.95 -31.44 -34.25
CA GLU A 811 18.30 -30.22 -34.73
C GLU A 811 18.72 -29.84 -36.18
N ASP A 812 19.86 -30.32 -36.68
CA ASP A 812 20.35 -30.06 -38.02
C ASP A 812 19.81 -31.05 -39.05
N MET A 813 19.13 -32.08 -38.61
CA MET A 813 18.56 -33.15 -39.45
C MET A 813 17.05 -33.11 -39.40
N PHE A 814 16.45 -33.22 -40.57
CA PHE A 814 15.00 -33.44 -40.65
C PHE A 814 14.80 -34.91 -41.08
N ALA A 815 14.23 -35.70 -40.18
CA ALA A 815 13.88 -37.10 -40.45
C ALA A 815 12.59 -37.40 -39.68
N THR A 816 11.58 -37.88 -40.37
CA THR A 816 10.35 -38.43 -39.76
C THR A 816 10.58 -39.90 -39.44
N PRO A 817 10.56 -40.34 -38.17
CA PRO A 817 10.72 -41.74 -37.84
C PRO A 817 9.59 -42.59 -38.49
N VAL A 818 9.92 -43.72 -39.01
CA VAL A 818 8.93 -44.64 -39.62
C VAL A 818 8.32 -45.48 -38.51
N ALA A 819 6.99 -45.47 -38.40
CA ALA A 819 6.26 -46.31 -37.47
C ALA A 819 5.89 -47.65 -38.11
N PHE A 820 6.23 -48.73 -37.42
CA PHE A 820 5.92 -50.09 -37.83
C PHE A 820 5.01 -50.79 -36.81
N SER A 821 3.91 -51.38 -37.28
CA SER A 821 3.06 -52.23 -36.47
C SER A 821 3.37 -53.71 -36.89
N VAL A 822 4.05 -54.43 -36.00
CA VAL A 822 4.49 -55.77 -36.24
C VAL A 822 3.52 -56.80 -35.62
N THR A 823 2.90 -57.62 -36.40
CA THR A 823 1.95 -58.62 -35.94
C THR A 823 2.38 -60.05 -36.35
N THR A 824 1.99 -61.04 -35.54
CA THR A 824 2.09 -62.42 -35.95
C THR A 824 1.10 -62.71 -37.09
N LYS A 825 1.59 -62.89 -38.30
CA LYS A 825 0.76 -63.48 -39.37
C LYS A 825 0.70 -64.97 -39.12
N PHE A 826 -0.46 -65.49 -38.79
CA PHE A 826 -0.75 -66.89 -38.85
C PHE A 826 -0.99 -67.32 -40.33
#